data_20cb8f4ce0a20200f790af419d719bf8
#
_entry.id   20cb8f4ce0a20200f790af419d719bf8
#
_cell.length_a   1.000
_cell.length_b   1.000
_cell.length_c   1.000
_cell.angle_alpha   90.00
_cell.angle_beta   90.00
_cell.angle_gamma   90.00
#
_symmetry.space_group_name_H-M   'P 1'
#
loop_
_entity.id
_entity.type
_entity.pdbx_description
1 polymer ?
#
loop_
_entity_poly.entity_id
_entity_poly.type
_entity_poly.pdbx_seq_one_letter_code
_entity_poly.pdbx_strand_id
1 'polypeptide(L)'
;MSAVGVSMGRTIGFARNFPSTALTIGGFLVATGVMFSFGLHGAEGGSLSLASVWAASVSPFLPVLAALLSMDVWSDERLSGRIDILLASPVSVGDLVLGKCLGVWVMTVAAMAVSFIASLLLVHFNAPSAFGALGVFDFMPGLSILCLQSALWCAVSVAASAFFRHAAAAAMVSCFLLVALPRGLWTALAEWSPAGRTAFGEMPFDAHASDFAAGVIDLGSAAMYAVFAVAAVFVCIKRVEAMRLAGRRAASARTATLVAALLSVVLAGLLGAFSLRIGGTVELPVGSMANRISKRTIAAIADMHGSVSATCLLSRNDPRMRSVAQLLRSLSASAKTQAGVKIVIRFVDPRWDFSAAQRLANIGVYEPSVVFELDRRRAVLPLKDGLSERNVASAMRRLAAPPHRTNIYWTTGHGESSFDSYGAFGMSDFARELSKDGFKNSSIRLSGETAIPPDCALIVVAGGKEDISRVEAERLDSYLKQGGRLLVLLGSGGGGLSSILSSWGVRTSAEKVSSAHTLSGGDVVASDFSGHAITDSLSGTQIVLDSPFLLTQSSAVGGSGADRIEFSPLVSVSGRCIAAATERGRGIGEDLALRPTRIVVVGDSLFARNGPLASRANANMDFLLNCVAYLAGTAAITGGEVDGDVLATGMDRRGWTSFTIQSGLVVPVGLFLMMLAYVAFRRRRL
;
A
#
# COMPACT_ATOMS: atom_id res chain seq x y z
N MET A 1 12.32 -21.88 40.31
CA MET A 1 11.32 -21.38 39.35
C MET A 1 10.46 -20.35 40.05
N SER A 2 10.19 -19.20 39.45
CA SER A 2 9.29 -18.20 40.03
C SER A 2 7.85 -18.75 40.12
N ALA A 3 7.08 -18.33 41.15
CA ALA A 3 5.68 -18.75 41.30
C ALA A 3 4.84 -18.50 40.05
N VAL A 4 5.10 -17.39 39.35
CA VAL A 4 4.52 -17.06 38.05
C VAL A 4 4.83 -18.13 36.99
N GLY A 5 6.08 -18.60 36.88
CA GLY A 5 6.49 -19.61 35.91
C GLY A 5 5.84 -20.97 36.15
N VAL A 6 5.66 -21.37 37.44
CA VAL A 6 4.95 -22.61 37.81
C VAL A 6 3.46 -22.50 37.45
N SER A 7 2.81 -21.36 37.75
CA SER A 7 1.40 -21.12 37.41
C SER A 7 1.17 -21.12 35.90
N MET A 8 2.05 -20.48 35.15
CA MET A 8 2.03 -20.47 33.69
C MET A 8 2.18 -21.88 33.09
N GLY A 9 3.20 -22.62 33.55
CA GLY A 9 3.45 -23.98 33.06
C GLY A 9 2.28 -24.95 33.36
N ARG A 10 1.62 -24.77 34.50
CA ARG A 10 0.40 -25.52 34.85
C ARG A 10 -0.76 -25.19 33.90
N THR A 11 -0.99 -23.92 33.60
CA THR A 11 -2.05 -23.48 32.69
C THR A 11 -1.83 -24.03 31.28
N ILE A 12 -0.63 -23.94 30.74
CA ILE A 12 -0.27 -24.50 29.43
C ILE A 12 -0.39 -26.02 29.42
N GLY A 13 0.10 -26.68 30.49
CA GLY A 13 0.03 -28.14 30.63
C GLY A 13 -1.41 -28.67 30.68
N PHE A 14 -2.28 -27.96 31.40
CA PHE A 14 -3.71 -28.27 31.45
C PHE A 14 -4.37 -28.13 30.07
N ALA A 15 -4.27 -26.95 29.43
CA ALA A 15 -4.86 -26.67 28.14
C ALA A 15 -4.40 -27.66 27.05
N ARG A 16 -3.11 -28.02 27.03
CA ARG A 16 -2.54 -28.98 26.07
C ARG A 16 -3.18 -30.36 26.12
N ASN A 17 -3.78 -30.76 27.23
CA ASN A 17 -4.38 -32.07 27.41
C ASN A 17 -5.87 -32.11 27.07
N PHE A 18 -6.49 -30.97 26.76
CA PHE A 18 -7.91 -30.88 26.42
C PHE A 18 -8.16 -30.86 24.92
N PRO A 19 -9.07 -31.70 24.41
CA PRO A 19 -9.47 -31.66 22.98
C PRO A 19 -10.13 -30.35 22.58
N SER A 20 -10.81 -29.66 23.52
CA SER A 20 -11.43 -28.35 23.30
C SER A 20 -10.42 -27.31 22.87
N THR A 21 -9.23 -27.29 23.44
CA THR A 21 -8.13 -26.38 23.05
C THR A 21 -7.68 -26.63 21.62
N ALA A 22 -7.53 -27.92 21.23
CA ALA A 22 -7.17 -28.28 19.86
C ALA A 22 -8.24 -27.85 18.86
N LEU A 23 -9.54 -28.07 19.21
CA LEU A 23 -10.67 -27.63 18.39
C LEU A 23 -10.71 -26.10 18.22
N THR A 24 -10.47 -25.37 19.30
CA THR A 24 -10.42 -23.90 19.29
C THR A 24 -9.30 -23.36 18.39
N ILE A 25 -8.09 -23.89 18.53
CA ILE A 25 -6.94 -23.50 17.71
C ILE A 25 -7.17 -23.89 16.23
N GLY A 26 -7.70 -25.09 15.98
CA GLY A 26 -8.05 -25.55 14.62
C GLY A 26 -9.08 -24.64 13.96
N GLY A 27 -10.17 -24.29 14.67
CA GLY A 27 -11.19 -23.36 14.19
C GLY A 27 -10.62 -21.96 13.90
N PHE A 28 -9.72 -21.47 14.74
CA PHE A 28 -9.01 -20.21 14.52
C PHE A 28 -8.15 -20.26 13.26
N LEU A 29 -7.40 -21.35 13.04
CA LEU A 29 -6.56 -21.51 11.84
C LEU A 29 -7.40 -21.58 10.54
N VAL A 30 -8.54 -22.26 10.59
CA VAL A 30 -9.49 -22.28 9.45
C VAL A 30 -10.00 -20.87 9.15
N ALA A 31 -10.51 -20.17 10.17
CA ALA A 31 -11.09 -18.85 10.01
C ALA A 31 -10.05 -17.83 9.47
N THR A 32 -8.84 -17.81 10.04
CA THR A 32 -7.76 -16.91 9.63
C THR A 32 -7.23 -17.27 8.24
N GLY A 33 -7.12 -18.56 7.88
CA GLY A 33 -6.69 -19.01 6.57
C GLY A 33 -7.66 -18.61 5.45
N VAL A 34 -8.97 -18.80 5.69
CA VAL A 34 -10.03 -18.36 4.75
C VAL A 34 -10.02 -16.85 4.59
N MET A 35 -9.99 -16.09 5.68
CA MET A 35 -9.95 -14.63 5.62
C MET A 35 -8.66 -14.10 4.97
N PHE A 36 -7.54 -14.76 5.19
CA PHE A 36 -6.29 -14.43 4.53
C PHE A 36 -6.37 -14.64 3.01
N SER A 37 -6.96 -15.74 2.56
CA SER A 37 -7.16 -16.00 1.14
C SER A 37 -8.06 -14.94 0.48
N PHE A 38 -9.20 -14.60 1.11
CA PHE A 38 -10.07 -13.54 0.61
C PHE A 38 -9.41 -12.16 0.66
N GLY A 39 -8.69 -11.88 1.75
CA GLY A 39 -7.95 -10.63 1.90
C GLY A 39 -6.86 -10.48 0.84
N LEU A 40 -6.14 -11.54 0.55
CA LEU A 40 -5.10 -11.56 -0.50
C LEU A 40 -5.70 -11.35 -1.89
N HIS A 41 -6.81 -12.03 -2.20
CA HIS A 41 -7.52 -11.84 -3.47
C HIS A 41 -8.05 -10.40 -3.62
N GLY A 42 -8.63 -9.83 -2.58
CA GLY A 42 -9.10 -8.44 -2.59
C GLY A 42 -7.99 -7.39 -2.60
N ALA A 43 -6.77 -7.76 -2.21
CA ALA A 43 -5.59 -6.90 -2.23
C ALA A 43 -4.80 -7.01 -3.55
N GLU A 44 -5.13 -7.95 -4.42
CA GLU A 44 -4.46 -8.15 -5.71
C GLU A 44 -4.61 -6.91 -6.58
N GLY A 45 -3.51 -6.40 -7.08
CA GLY A 45 -3.49 -5.15 -7.83
C GLY A 45 -3.61 -3.87 -6.98
N GLY A 46 -3.64 -3.99 -5.64
CA GLY A 46 -3.69 -2.87 -4.69
C GLY A 46 -2.37 -2.62 -3.97
N SER A 47 -2.31 -1.53 -3.20
CA SER A 47 -1.15 -1.07 -2.44
C SER A 47 -1.01 -1.71 -1.04
N LEU A 48 -1.70 -2.82 -0.77
CA LEU A 48 -1.66 -3.48 0.54
C LEU A 48 -0.50 -4.46 0.61
N SER A 49 0.31 -4.37 1.67
CA SER A 49 1.37 -5.34 1.93
C SER A 49 0.80 -6.68 2.39
N LEU A 50 1.52 -7.78 2.10
CA LEU A 50 1.13 -9.11 2.56
C LEU A 50 1.04 -9.18 4.10
N ALA A 51 1.91 -8.44 4.79
CA ALA A 51 1.90 -8.31 6.25
C ALA A 51 0.60 -7.66 6.76
N SER A 52 0.12 -6.61 6.09
CA SER A 52 -1.14 -5.95 6.45
C SER A 52 -2.35 -6.84 6.19
N VAL A 53 -2.35 -7.58 5.07
CA VAL A 53 -3.40 -8.56 4.75
C VAL A 53 -3.46 -9.66 5.81
N TRP A 54 -2.31 -10.21 6.22
CA TRP A 54 -2.26 -11.21 7.28
C TRP A 54 -2.73 -10.65 8.62
N ALA A 55 -2.25 -9.49 9.04
CA ALA A 55 -2.65 -8.86 10.30
C ALA A 55 -4.16 -8.56 10.33
N ALA A 56 -4.72 -8.05 9.23
CA ALA A 56 -6.15 -7.81 9.09
C ALA A 56 -6.98 -9.10 9.14
N SER A 57 -6.43 -10.22 8.66
CA SER A 57 -7.10 -11.52 8.67
C SER A 57 -7.11 -12.17 10.05
N VAL A 58 -6.10 -11.90 10.88
CA VAL A 58 -5.95 -12.49 12.24
C VAL A 58 -6.66 -11.66 13.30
N SER A 59 -6.56 -10.34 13.24
CA SER A 59 -7.05 -9.41 14.28
C SER A 59 -8.52 -9.64 14.71
N PRO A 60 -9.51 -9.87 13.81
CA PRO A 60 -10.91 -10.05 14.21
C PRO A 60 -11.19 -11.31 15.02
N PHE A 61 -10.36 -12.35 14.87
CA PHE A 61 -10.54 -13.64 15.52
C PHE A 61 -9.78 -13.77 16.85
N LEU A 62 -8.82 -12.89 17.13
CA LEU A 62 -8.04 -12.91 18.37
C LEU A 62 -8.90 -12.79 19.64
N PRO A 63 -9.91 -11.90 19.72
CA PRO A 63 -10.77 -11.82 20.89
C PRO A 63 -11.52 -13.12 21.16
N VAL A 64 -12.01 -13.78 20.10
CA VAL A 64 -12.72 -15.06 20.19
C VAL A 64 -11.78 -16.18 20.65
N LEU A 65 -10.57 -16.23 20.06
CA LEU A 65 -9.54 -17.19 20.47
C LEU A 65 -9.19 -17.01 21.95
N ALA A 66 -8.93 -15.79 22.40
CA ALA A 66 -8.62 -15.48 23.79
C ALA A 66 -9.78 -15.88 24.74
N ALA A 67 -11.03 -15.59 24.38
CA ALA A 67 -12.20 -15.95 25.13
C ALA A 67 -12.34 -17.47 25.32
N LEU A 68 -12.16 -18.23 24.23
CA LEU A 68 -12.29 -19.69 24.26
C LEU A 68 -11.11 -20.37 24.95
N LEU A 69 -9.88 -19.88 24.82
CA LEU A 69 -8.72 -20.44 25.52
C LEU A 69 -8.72 -20.14 27.05
N SER A 70 -9.38 -19.07 27.46
CA SER A 70 -9.41 -18.64 28.86
C SER A 70 -10.64 -19.10 29.64
N MET A 71 -11.67 -19.62 28.96
CA MET A 71 -12.97 -19.95 29.60
C MET A 71 -12.86 -20.91 30.78
N ASP A 72 -11.96 -21.88 30.71
CA ASP A 72 -11.79 -22.93 31.74
C ASP A 72 -10.79 -22.55 32.84
N VAL A 73 -10.04 -21.47 32.71
CA VAL A 73 -8.89 -21.12 33.55
C VAL A 73 -9.23 -20.97 35.03
N TRP A 74 -10.38 -20.38 35.36
CA TRP A 74 -10.89 -20.22 36.71
C TRP A 74 -12.17 -21.01 36.92
N SER A 75 -13.01 -21.16 35.91
CA SER A 75 -14.31 -21.82 36.05
C SER A 75 -14.18 -23.32 36.41
N ASP A 76 -13.24 -24.03 35.77
CA ASP A 76 -12.99 -25.44 36.09
C ASP A 76 -12.40 -25.64 37.48
N GLU A 77 -11.49 -24.76 37.92
CA GLU A 77 -10.93 -24.82 39.28
C GLU A 77 -11.99 -24.54 40.36
N ARG A 78 -12.99 -23.72 40.03
CA ARG A 78 -14.13 -23.43 40.92
C ARG A 78 -15.14 -24.57 40.95
N LEU A 79 -15.40 -25.23 39.83
CA LEU A 79 -16.30 -26.39 39.75
C LEU A 79 -15.71 -27.61 40.45
N SER A 80 -14.41 -27.83 40.30
CA SER A 80 -13.70 -28.96 40.89
C SER A 80 -13.27 -28.75 42.34
N GLY A 81 -13.52 -27.59 42.95
CA GLY A 81 -13.07 -27.23 44.30
C GLY A 81 -11.57 -27.04 44.47
N ARG A 82 -10.78 -27.16 43.38
CA ARG A 82 -9.32 -27.00 43.43
C ARG A 82 -8.89 -25.57 43.75
N ILE A 83 -9.78 -24.61 43.61
CA ILE A 83 -9.52 -23.19 43.90
C ILE A 83 -9.18 -22.99 45.40
N ASP A 84 -9.81 -23.72 46.31
CA ASP A 84 -9.58 -23.58 47.74
C ASP A 84 -8.16 -24.03 48.13
N ILE A 85 -7.65 -25.08 47.50
CA ILE A 85 -6.28 -25.57 47.68
C ILE A 85 -5.27 -24.52 47.13
N LEU A 86 -5.56 -23.93 45.99
CA LEU A 86 -4.71 -22.90 45.41
C LEU A 86 -4.65 -21.63 46.25
N LEU A 87 -5.79 -21.21 46.79
CA LEU A 87 -5.89 -20.02 47.62
C LEU A 87 -5.30 -20.23 49.05
N ALA A 88 -5.20 -21.47 49.51
CA ALA A 88 -4.50 -21.83 50.73
C ALA A 88 -2.97 -21.91 50.59
N SER A 89 -2.47 -21.97 49.34
CA SER A 89 -1.03 -22.03 49.10
C SER A 89 -0.33 -20.69 49.47
N PRO A 90 0.99 -20.70 49.81
CA PRO A 90 1.75 -19.50 50.19
C PRO A 90 2.14 -18.62 49.00
N VAL A 91 1.44 -18.77 47.87
CA VAL A 91 1.68 -17.99 46.65
C VAL A 91 0.84 -16.71 46.66
N SER A 92 1.42 -15.61 46.21
CA SER A 92 0.67 -14.35 46.05
C SER A 92 -0.44 -14.50 45.01
N VAL A 93 -1.61 -13.88 45.27
CA VAL A 93 -2.72 -13.88 44.28
C VAL A 93 -2.27 -13.21 42.95
N GLY A 94 -1.43 -12.18 43.07
CA GLY A 94 -0.87 -11.50 41.88
C GLY A 94 -0.06 -12.44 41.01
N ASP A 95 0.84 -13.25 41.61
CA ASP A 95 1.66 -14.22 40.84
C ASP A 95 0.82 -15.30 40.19
N LEU A 96 -0.24 -15.73 40.89
CA LEU A 96 -1.15 -16.73 40.36
C LEU A 96 -1.94 -16.22 39.17
N VAL A 97 -2.49 -15.00 39.24
CA VAL A 97 -3.23 -14.36 38.16
C VAL A 97 -2.34 -14.06 36.98
N LEU A 98 -1.17 -13.44 37.21
CA LEU A 98 -0.19 -13.15 36.15
C LEU A 98 0.28 -14.42 35.45
N GLY A 99 0.57 -15.49 36.19
CA GLY A 99 0.96 -16.77 35.61
C GLY A 99 -0.11 -17.35 34.70
N LYS A 100 -1.39 -17.26 35.09
CA LYS A 100 -2.53 -17.71 34.26
C LYS A 100 -2.72 -16.83 33.02
N CYS A 101 -2.67 -15.52 33.17
CA CYS A 101 -2.75 -14.59 32.02
C CYS A 101 -1.63 -14.83 31.01
N LEU A 102 -0.39 -14.97 31.48
CA LEU A 102 0.77 -15.27 30.62
C LEU A 102 0.63 -16.67 29.97
N GLY A 103 0.09 -17.66 30.68
CA GLY A 103 -0.12 -18.99 30.10
C GLY A 103 -1.08 -18.97 28.91
N VAL A 104 -2.22 -18.27 29.04
CA VAL A 104 -3.18 -18.11 27.93
C VAL A 104 -2.58 -17.28 26.82
N TRP A 105 -1.87 -16.21 27.14
CA TRP A 105 -1.22 -15.35 26.16
C TRP A 105 -0.17 -16.09 25.33
N VAL A 106 0.71 -16.87 25.94
CA VAL A 106 1.70 -17.69 25.22
C VAL A 106 1.03 -18.68 24.27
N MET A 107 -0.08 -19.30 24.68
CA MET A 107 -0.83 -20.20 23.80
C MET A 107 -1.47 -19.45 22.62
N THR A 108 -1.99 -18.27 22.84
CA THR A 108 -2.55 -17.40 21.79
C THR A 108 -1.48 -16.98 20.81
N VAL A 109 -0.30 -16.54 21.30
CA VAL A 109 0.85 -16.19 20.46
C VAL A 109 1.35 -17.40 19.67
N ALA A 110 1.39 -18.59 20.27
CA ALA A 110 1.75 -19.82 19.56
C ALA A 110 0.77 -20.15 18.43
N ALA A 111 -0.54 -19.99 18.65
CA ALA A 111 -1.54 -20.17 17.60
C ALA A 111 -1.38 -19.14 16.46
N MET A 112 -1.09 -17.88 16.78
CA MET A 112 -0.77 -16.84 15.80
C MET A 112 0.50 -17.19 15.00
N ALA A 113 1.55 -17.67 15.67
CA ALA A 113 2.79 -18.06 14.99
C ALA A 113 2.56 -19.20 14.01
N VAL A 114 1.72 -20.19 14.35
CA VAL A 114 1.34 -21.28 13.44
C VAL A 114 0.57 -20.73 12.24
N SER A 115 -0.42 -19.83 12.46
CA SER A 115 -1.16 -19.18 11.38
C SER A 115 -0.22 -18.39 10.46
N PHE A 116 0.74 -17.67 11.02
CA PHE A 116 1.73 -16.88 10.29
C PHE A 116 2.61 -17.77 9.40
N ILE A 117 3.21 -18.81 9.99
CA ILE A 117 4.08 -19.74 9.25
C ILE A 117 3.29 -20.46 8.15
N ALA A 118 2.07 -20.88 8.44
CA ALA A 118 1.19 -21.53 7.46
C ALA A 118 0.87 -20.61 6.27
N SER A 119 0.55 -19.33 6.54
CA SER A 119 0.27 -18.33 5.51
C SER A 119 1.50 -18.04 4.66
N LEU A 120 2.69 -17.91 5.27
CA LEU A 120 3.95 -17.72 4.55
C LEU A 120 4.28 -18.89 3.63
N LEU A 121 4.17 -20.12 4.13
CA LEU A 121 4.43 -21.32 3.33
C LEU A 121 3.46 -21.43 2.16
N LEU A 122 2.16 -21.17 2.40
CA LEU A 122 1.17 -21.19 1.34
C LEU A 122 1.45 -20.16 0.24
N VAL A 123 1.84 -18.94 0.59
CA VAL A 123 2.24 -17.90 -0.38
C VAL A 123 3.51 -18.33 -1.11
N HIS A 124 4.52 -18.84 -0.40
CA HIS A 124 5.76 -19.28 -1.02
C HIS A 124 5.53 -20.34 -2.11
N PHE A 125 4.66 -21.32 -1.86
CA PHE A 125 4.41 -22.40 -2.81
C PHE A 125 3.45 -22.04 -3.95
N ASN A 126 2.47 -21.15 -3.69
CA ASN A 126 1.43 -20.83 -4.69
C ASN A 126 1.67 -19.50 -5.41
N ALA A 127 2.39 -18.56 -4.81
CA ALA A 127 2.64 -17.22 -5.35
C ALA A 127 4.10 -16.78 -5.06
N PRO A 128 5.11 -17.43 -5.66
CA PRO A 128 6.52 -17.15 -5.38
C PRO A 128 6.93 -15.72 -5.76
N SER A 129 6.27 -15.11 -6.74
CA SER A 129 6.48 -13.71 -7.14
C SER A 129 6.11 -12.73 -6.01
N ALA A 130 4.99 -12.97 -5.35
CA ALA A 130 4.57 -12.18 -4.19
C ALA A 130 5.49 -12.41 -2.97
N PHE A 131 6.05 -13.61 -2.83
CA PHE A 131 6.96 -13.95 -1.74
C PHE A 131 8.36 -13.36 -1.93
N GLY A 132 8.88 -13.31 -3.17
CA GLY A 132 10.23 -12.81 -3.48
C GLY A 132 10.42 -11.31 -3.18
N ALA A 133 9.34 -10.56 -3.13
CA ALA A 133 9.36 -9.14 -2.77
C ALA A 133 9.35 -8.86 -1.26
N LEU A 134 9.30 -9.92 -0.40
CA LEU A 134 9.12 -9.80 1.05
C LEU A 134 10.44 -9.85 1.83
N GLY A 135 10.63 -8.88 2.71
CA GLY A 135 11.55 -9.01 3.85
C GLY A 135 10.86 -9.71 5.03
N VAL A 136 11.51 -10.68 5.66
CA VAL A 136 10.99 -11.33 6.89
C VAL A 136 10.70 -10.28 7.98
N PHE A 137 11.43 -9.19 7.99
CA PHE A 137 11.28 -8.09 8.95
C PHE A 137 10.03 -7.23 8.71
N ASP A 138 9.40 -7.29 7.54
CA ASP A 138 8.22 -6.49 7.20
C ASP A 138 6.99 -6.89 8.04
N PHE A 139 6.99 -8.09 8.60
CA PHE A 139 5.92 -8.58 9.47
C PHE A 139 6.08 -8.20 10.95
N MET A 140 7.27 -7.77 11.37
CA MET A 140 7.57 -7.49 12.79
C MET A 140 6.62 -6.45 13.42
N PRO A 141 6.32 -5.31 12.75
CA PRO A 141 5.40 -4.34 13.32
C PRO A 141 3.99 -4.89 13.51
N GLY A 142 3.45 -5.57 12.49
CA GLY A 142 2.14 -6.22 12.57
C GLY A 142 2.08 -7.29 13.66
N LEU A 143 3.12 -8.10 13.79
CA LEU A 143 3.22 -9.11 14.85
C LEU A 143 3.27 -8.46 16.23
N SER A 144 4.02 -7.37 16.41
CA SER A 144 4.17 -6.68 17.70
C SER A 144 2.84 -6.17 18.24
N ILE A 145 2.02 -5.53 17.38
CA ILE A 145 0.71 -5.03 17.79
C ILE A 145 -0.26 -6.18 18.08
N LEU A 146 -0.27 -7.23 17.26
CA LEU A 146 -1.13 -8.39 17.51
C LEU A 146 -0.76 -9.09 18.83
N CYS A 147 0.53 -9.15 19.20
CA CYS A 147 0.98 -9.64 20.50
C CYS A 147 0.47 -8.74 21.64
N LEU A 148 0.52 -7.43 21.48
CA LEU A 148 0.05 -6.48 22.50
C LEU A 148 -1.49 -6.53 22.64
N GLN A 149 -2.21 -6.56 21.51
CA GLN A 149 -3.67 -6.74 21.51
C GLN A 149 -4.07 -8.06 22.16
N SER A 150 -3.39 -9.17 21.81
CA SER A 150 -3.70 -10.48 22.39
C SER A 150 -3.44 -10.51 23.89
N ALA A 151 -2.45 -9.79 24.42
CA ALA A 151 -2.22 -9.65 25.85
C ALA A 151 -3.43 -8.99 26.57
N LEU A 152 -3.96 -7.91 25.98
CA LEU A 152 -5.19 -7.28 26.48
C LEU A 152 -6.38 -8.26 26.45
N TRP A 153 -6.63 -8.91 25.28
CA TRP A 153 -7.75 -9.82 25.14
C TRP A 153 -7.67 -10.99 26.12
N CYS A 154 -6.49 -11.56 26.31
CA CYS A 154 -6.27 -12.63 27.29
C CYS A 154 -6.50 -12.15 28.74
N ALA A 155 -6.01 -10.95 29.10
CA ALA A 155 -6.21 -10.38 30.42
C ALA A 155 -7.70 -10.18 30.75
N VAL A 156 -8.48 -9.59 29.81
CA VAL A 156 -9.92 -9.37 29.97
C VAL A 156 -10.67 -10.71 30.05
N SER A 157 -10.34 -11.69 29.21
CA SER A 157 -11.00 -12.99 29.19
C SER A 157 -10.72 -13.80 30.43
N VAL A 158 -9.47 -13.81 30.92
CA VAL A 158 -9.10 -14.47 32.20
C VAL A 158 -9.79 -13.77 33.36
N ALA A 159 -9.90 -12.44 33.38
CA ALA A 159 -10.65 -11.70 34.37
C ALA A 159 -12.13 -12.09 34.35
N ALA A 160 -12.76 -12.16 33.18
CA ALA A 160 -14.15 -12.56 33.02
C ALA A 160 -14.38 -13.99 33.54
N SER A 161 -13.49 -14.96 33.26
CA SER A 161 -13.61 -16.34 33.74
C SER A 161 -13.62 -16.44 35.28
N ALA A 162 -13.00 -15.49 35.99
CA ALA A 162 -13.02 -15.43 37.44
C ALA A 162 -14.40 -15.07 38.04
N PHE A 163 -15.30 -14.45 37.25
CA PHE A 163 -16.64 -14.10 37.72
C PHE A 163 -17.66 -15.23 37.59
N PHE A 164 -17.48 -16.16 36.65
CA PHE A 164 -18.44 -17.22 36.34
C PHE A 164 -17.97 -18.60 36.82
N ARG A 165 -18.93 -19.46 37.15
CA ARG A 165 -18.69 -20.85 37.48
C ARG A 165 -18.69 -21.77 36.27
N HIS A 166 -19.44 -21.40 35.23
CA HIS A 166 -19.59 -22.19 34.02
C HIS A 166 -18.71 -21.60 32.89
N ALA A 167 -17.93 -22.43 32.26
CA ALA A 167 -17.02 -22.03 31.16
C ALA A 167 -17.77 -21.37 30.01
N ALA A 168 -18.93 -21.90 29.61
CA ALA A 168 -19.73 -21.33 28.53
C ALA A 168 -20.20 -19.91 28.84
N ALA A 169 -20.61 -19.60 30.06
CA ALA A 169 -21.00 -18.26 30.47
C ALA A 169 -19.79 -17.32 30.47
N ALA A 170 -18.61 -17.78 30.91
CA ALA A 170 -17.37 -17.03 30.86
C ALA A 170 -16.99 -16.70 29.41
N ALA A 171 -17.07 -17.67 28.49
CA ALA A 171 -16.78 -17.47 27.06
C ALA A 171 -17.75 -16.46 26.42
N MET A 172 -19.07 -16.62 26.65
CA MET A 172 -20.08 -15.71 26.09
C MET A 172 -19.87 -14.25 26.54
N VAL A 173 -19.65 -14.07 27.87
CA VAL A 173 -19.43 -12.72 28.41
C VAL A 173 -18.10 -12.16 27.91
N SER A 174 -17.04 -12.97 27.84
CA SER A 174 -15.77 -12.52 27.23
C SER A 174 -15.95 -12.08 25.78
N CYS A 175 -16.63 -12.88 24.94
CA CYS A 175 -16.92 -12.49 23.56
C CYS A 175 -17.77 -11.21 23.48
N PHE A 176 -18.76 -11.06 24.35
CA PHE A 176 -19.56 -9.83 24.41
C PHE A 176 -18.70 -8.61 24.76
N LEU A 177 -17.87 -8.71 25.81
CA LEU A 177 -17.00 -7.61 26.26
C LEU A 177 -15.94 -7.25 25.24
N LEU A 178 -15.41 -8.23 24.47
CA LEU A 178 -14.30 -8.02 23.58
C LEU A 178 -14.71 -7.69 22.14
N VAL A 179 -15.87 -8.14 21.70
CA VAL A 179 -16.34 -7.98 20.31
C VAL A 179 -17.53 -7.01 20.22
N ALA A 180 -18.63 -7.33 20.92
CA ALA A 180 -19.90 -6.60 20.77
C ALA A 180 -19.85 -5.24 21.46
N LEU A 181 -19.37 -5.20 22.70
CA LEU A 181 -19.37 -3.98 23.51
C LEU A 181 -18.45 -2.88 22.92
N PRO A 182 -17.19 -3.15 22.56
CA PRO A 182 -16.36 -2.09 21.98
C PRO A 182 -16.93 -1.54 20.68
N ARG A 183 -17.39 -2.41 19.77
CA ARG A 183 -17.97 -1.95 18.49
C ARG A 183 -19.26 -1.15 18.69
N GLY A 184 -20.18 -1.63 19.54
CA GLY A 184 -21.45 -0.94 19.81
C GLY A 184 -21.28 0.34 20.62
N LEU A 185 -20.48 0.31 21.69
CA LEU A 185 -20.28 1.44 22.58
C LEU A 185 -19.50 2.57 21.91
N TRP A 186 -18.39 2.23 21.22
CA TRP A 186 -17.56 3.24 20.58
C TRP A 186 -18.24 3.93 19.41
N THR A 187 -19.01 3.19 18.60
CA THR A 187 -19.81 3.79 17.53
C THR A 187 -20.89 4.71 18.10
N ALA A 188 -21.59 4.28 19.14
CA ALA A 188 -22.61 5.10 19.78
C ALA A 188 -22.01 6.37 20.42
N LEU A 189 -20.89 6.27 21.13
CA LEU A 189 -20.22 7.43 21.73
C LEU A 189 -19.61 8.35 20.69
N ALA A 190 -19.08 7.82 19.60
CA ALA A 190 -18.55 8.61 18.49
C ALA A 190 -19.67 9.38 17.74
N GLU A 191 -20.88 8.84 17.69
CA GLU A 191 -22.01 9.47 17.00
C GLU A 191 -22.78 10.47 17.87
N TRP A 192 -22.67 10.35 19.19
CA TRP A 192 -23.46 11.17 20.13
C TRP A 192 -23.11 12.67 20.13
N SER A 193 -21.82 13.00 19.92
CA SER A 193 -21.41 14.41 19.88
C SER A 193 -20.15 14.62 19.05
N PRO A 194 -19.91 15.85 18.53
CA PRO A 194 -18.65 16.19 17.85
C PRO A 194 -17.42 16.00 18.74
N ALA A 195 -17.54 16.32 20.05
CA ALA A 195 -16.49 16.10 21.05
C ALA A 195 -16.27 14.61 21.33
N GLY A 196 -17.33 13.80 21.37
CA GLY A 196 -17.27 12.35 21.47
C GLY A 196 -16.52 11.73 20.29
N ARG A 197 -16.77 12.24 19.10
CA ARG A 197 -16.11 11.76 17.89
C ARG A 197 -14.59 12.00 17.86
N THR A 198 -14.15 13.18 18.33
CA THR A 198 -12.71 13.48 18.44
C THR A 198 -12.03 12.72 19.56
N ALA A 199 -12.76 12.37 20.63
CA ALA A 199 -12.22 11.66 21.77
C ALA A 199 -12.26 10.12 21.62
N PHE A 200 -13.32 9.60 20.99
CA PHE A 200 -13.61 8.16 20.95
C PHE A 200 -13.57 7.55 19.52
N GLY A 201 -13.56 8.39 18.48
CA GLY A 201 -13.55 7.90 17.08
C GLY A 201 -12.28 7.14 16.68
N GLU A 202 -11.19 7.34 17.42
CA GLU A 202 -9.91 6.66 17.21
C GLU A 202 -9.67 5.48 18.16
N MET A 203 -10.64 5.18 19.05
CA MET A 203 -10.55 4.09 20.01
C MET A 203 -10.94 2.68 19.51
N PRO A 204 -11.54 2.44 18.31
CA PRO A 204 -11.78 1.08 17.85
C PRO A 204 -10.47 0.31 17.74
N PHE A 205 -10.35 -0.76 18.54
CA PHE A 205 -9.14 -1.56 18.63
C PHE A 205 -8.69 -2.17 17.27
N ASP A 206 -9.62 -2.35 16.33
CA ASP A 206 -9.32 -2.88 14.99
C ASP A 206 -8.66 -1.83 14.08
N ALA A 207 -8.85 -0.54 14.35
CA ALA A 207 -8.33 0.54 13.50
C ALA A 207 -6.80 0.68 13.58
N HIS A 208 -6.21 0.35 14.74
CA HIS A 208 -4.77 0.50 14.95
C HIS A 208 -3.94 -0.64 14.36
N ALA A 209 -4.54 -1.82 14.14
CA ALA A 209 -3.80 -2.98 13.62
C ALA A 209 -3.24 -2.73 12.20
N SER A 210 -3.97 -1.99 11.36
CA SER A 210 -3.54 -1.66 10.00
C SER A 210 -2.36 -0.67 9.98
N ASP A 211 -2.38 0.34 10.87
CA ASP A 211 -1.33 1.36 10.93
C ASP A 211 0.00 0.76 11.43
N PHE A 212 -0.08 -0.13 12.43
CA PHE A 212 1.09 -0.86 12.92
C PHE A 212 1.63 -1.85 11.88
N ALA A 213 0.74 -2.56 11.18
CA ALA A 213 1.15 -3.46 10.10
C ALA A 213 1.86 -2.70 8.96
N ALA A 214 1.58 -1.40 8.83
CA ALA A 214 2.26 -0.50 7.92
C ALA A 214 3.61 0.05 8.44
N GLY A 215 4.07 -0.40 9.60
CA GLY A 215 5.37 -0.01 10.18
C GLY A 215 5.35 1.27 11.01
N VAL A 216 4.18 1.89 11.19
CA VAL A 216 4.02 3.10 12.02
C VAL A 216 3.48 2.71 13.39
N ILE A 217 4.35 2.69 14.39
CA ILE A 217 3.95 2.42 15.78
C ILE A 217 3.52 3.73 16.44
N ASP A 218 2.23 3.88 16.68
CA ASP A 218 1.70 4.94 17.54
C ASP A 218 1.86 4.54 19.01
N LEU A 219 2.72 5.29 19.73
CA LEU A 219 2.98 5.04 21.15
C LEU A 219 1.74 5.29 22.01
N GLY A 220 0.84 6.19 21.58
CA GLY A 220 -0.40 6.44 22.27
C GLY A 220 -1.32 5.22 22.27
N SER A 221 -1.48 4.59 21.13
CA SER A 221 -2.27 3.36 20.96
C SER A 221 -1.64 2.20 21.74
N ALA A 222 -0.31 2.03 21.69
CA ALA A 222 0.38 1.00 22.45
C ALA A 222 0.18 1.16 23.97
N ALA A 223 0.30 2.40 24.46
CA ALA A 223 0.06 2.73 25.88
C ALA A 223 -1.39 2.44 26.29
N MET A 224 -2.37 2.74 25.42
CA MET A 224 -3.77 2.44 25.63
C MET A 224 -4.00 0.93 25.87
N TYR A 225 -3.45 0.08 24.99
CA TYR A 225 -3.57 -1.38 25.18
C TYR A 225 -2.96 -1.85 26.49
N ALA A 226 -1.79 -1.33 26.87
CA ALA A 226 -1.12 -1.67 28.12
C ALA A 226 -1.95 -1.26 29.35
N VAL A 227 -2.51 -0.05 29.36
CA VAL A 227 -3.35 0.46 30.44
C VAL A 227 -4.59 -0.41 30.65
N PHE A 228 -5.30 -0.75 29.58
CA PHE A 228 -6.47 -1.63 29.67
C PHE A 228 -6.12 -3.06 30.12
N ALA A 229 -4.97 -3.61 29.67
CA ALA A 229 -4.50 -4.91 30.10
C ALA A 229 -4.18 -4.92 31.60
N VAL A 230 -3.48 -3.90 32.10
CA VAL A 230 -3.18 -3.76 33.55
C VAL A 230 -4.45 -3.61 34.38
N ALA A 231 -5.42 -2.83 33.91
CA ALA A 231 -6.73 -2.69 34.58
C ALA A 231 -7.47 -4.04 34.66
N ALA A 232 -7.47 -4.83 33.58
CA ALA A 232 -8.11 -6.14 33.56
C ALA A 232 -7.44 -7.12 34.55
N VAL A 233 -6.10 -7.15 34.59
CA VAL A 233 -5.33 -7.94 35.56
C VAL A 233 -5.66 -7.52 37.00
N PHE A 234 -5.71 -6.21 37.28
CA PHE A 234 -6.06 -5.67 38.58
C PHE A 234 -7.45 -6.11 39.01
N VAL A 235 -8.47 -6.02 38.14
CA VAL A 235 -9.84 -6.49 38.39
C VAL A 235 -9.83 -7.99 38.70
N CYS A 236 -9.07 -8.79 37.96
CA CYS A 236 -8.95 -10.22 38.20
C CYS A 236 -8.36 -10.52 39.61
N ILE A 237 -7.26 -9.81 39.96
CA ILE A 237 -6.63 -9.98 41.31
C ILE A 237 -7.63 -9.66 42.42
N LYS A 238 -8.34 -8.53 42.32
CA LYS A 238 -9.36 -8.15 43.33
C LYS A 238 -10.50 -9.15 43.40
N ARG A 239 -10.91 -9.72 42.29
CA ARG A 239 -11.94 -10.76 42.25
C ARG A 239 -11.48 -12.04 42.93
N VAL A 240 -10.26 -12.47 42.66
CA VAL A 240 -9.68 -13.69 43.26
C VAL A 240 -9.41 -13.51 44.77
N GLU A 241 -8.93 -12.32 45.19
CA GLU A 241 -8.79 -11.96 46.61
C GLU A 241 -10.12 -12.03 47.35
N ALA A 242 -11.21 -11.53 46.72
CA ALA A 242 -12.55 -11.59 47.31
C ALA A 242 -13.08 -13.02 47.49
N MET A 243 -12.55 -14.00 46.74
CA MET A 243 -12.93 -15.43 46.94
C MET A 243 -12.34 -16.06 48.21
N ARG A 244 -11.29 -15.45 48.80
CA ARG A 244 -10.71 -15.90 50.08
C ARG A 244 -11.60 -15.56 51.29
N LEU A 245 -12.59 -14.68 51.12
CA LEU A 245 -13.41 -14.17 52.21
C LEU A 245 -14.75 -14.95 52.32
N ALA A 246 -15.20 -15.22 53.54
CA ALA A 246 -16.46 -15.92 53.83
C ALA A 246 -17.45 -15.02 54.59
N GLY A 247 -18.74 -15.43 54.64
CA GLY A 247 -19.79 -14.77 55.40
C GLY A 247 -20.14 -13.33 54.94
N ARG A 248 -20.48 -12.46 55.88
CA ARG A 248 -20.83 -11.04 55.60
C ARG A 248 -19.69 -10.28 54.93
N ARG A 249 -18.44 -10.62 55.26
CA ARG A 249 -17.27 -10.01 54.60
C ARG A 249 -17.18 -10.37 53.12
N ALA A 250 -17.67 -11.52 52.70
CA ALA A 250 -17.71 -11.89 51.30
C ALA A 250 -18.70 -11.04 50.49
N ALA A 251 -19.84 -10.64 51.10
CA ALA A 251 -20.81 -9.77 50.43
C ALA A 251 -20.23 -8.34 50.19
N SER A 252 -19.65 -7.74 51.24
CA SER A 252 -19.02 -6.43 51.14
C SER A 252 -17.81 -6.44 50.21
N ALA A 253 -17.04 -7.52 50.16
CA ALA A 253 -15.93 -7.67 49.24
C ALA A 253 -16.37 -7.80 47.78
N ARG A 254 -17.53 -8.43 47.50
CA ARG A 254 -18.10 -8.48 46.14
C ARG A 254 -18.53 -7.12 45.66
N THR A 255 -19.21 -6.30 46.49
CA THR A 255 -19.58 -4.94 46.13
C THR A 255 -18.34 -4.05 45.93
N ALA A 256 -17.35 -4.15 46.83
CA ALA A 256 -16.08 -3.43 46.68
C ALA A 256 -15.34 -3.84 45.39
N THR A 257 -15.37 -5.13 45.02
CA THR A 257 -14.78 -5.62 43.77
C THR A 257 -15.48 -5.03 42.54
N LEU A 258 -16.80 -4.97 42.55
CA LEU A 258 -17.56 -4.36 41.45
C LEU A 258 -17.29 -2.88 41.33
N VAL A 259 -17.21 -2.14 42.44
CA VAL A 259 -16.85 -0.71 42.44
C VAL A 259 -15.43 -0.52 41.95
N ALA A 260 -14.49 -1.34 42.43
CA ALA A 260 -13.08 -1.27 41.97
C ALA A 260 -12.97 -1.61 40.46
N ALA A 261 -13.75 -2.55 39.95
CA ALA A 261 -13.81 -2.88 38.54
C ALA A 261 -14.34 -1.69 37.73
N LEU A 262 -15.44 -1.07 38.14
CA LEU A 262 -16.01 0.11 37.47
C LEU A 262 -15.00 1.27 37.46
N LEU A 263 -14.42 1.57 38.62
CA LEU A 263 -13.43 2.66 38.72
C LEU A 263 -12.18 2.40 37.86
N SER A 264 -11.68 1.15 37.84
CA SER A 264 -10.51 0.80 37.01
C SER A 264 -10.81 0.89 35.51
N VAL A 265 -12.02 0.53 35.07
CA VAL A 265 -12.45 0.68 33.66
C VAL A 265 -12.57 2.17 33.29
N VAL A 266 -13.17 2.98 34.16
CA VAL A 266 -13.30 4.45 33.94
C VAL A 266 -11.92 5.09 33.88
N LEU A 267 -11.03 4.76 34.84
CA LEU A 267 -9.67 5.28 34.88
C LEU A 267 -8.86 4.83 33.65
N ALA A 268 -8.97 3.57 33.24
CA ALA A 268 -8.33 3.06 32.03
C ALA A 268 -8.85 3.75 30.78
N GLY A 269 -10.16 4.05 30.72
CA GLY A 269 -10.75 4.83 29.63
C GLY A 269 -10.21 6.26 29.56
N LEU A 270 -10.10 6.94 30.69
CA LEU A 270 -9.53 8.29 30.75
C LEU A 270 -8.05 8.31 30.41
N LEU A 271 -7.26 7.40 30.97
CA LEU A 271 -5.83 7.28 30.68
C LEU A 271 -5.59 6.85 29.22
N GLY A 272 -6.42 5.97 28.69
CA GLY A 272 -6.37 5.58 27.28
C GLY A 272 -6.68 6.74 26.33
N ALA A 273 -7.74 7.52 26.62
CA ALA A 273 -8.04 8.73 25.85
C ALA A 273 -6.95 9.79 25.95
N PHE A 274 -6.29 9.89 27.11
CA PHE A 274 -5.15 10.79 27.31
C PHE A 274 -3.91 10.30 26.55
N SER A 275 -3.62 8.99 26.55
CA SER A 275 -2.46 8.43 25.85
C SER A 275 -2.53 8.67 24.33
N LEU A 276 -3.73 8.61 23.74
CA LEU A 276 -3.94 8.92 22.31
C LEU A 276 -3.63 10.39 21.95
N ARG A 277 -3.60 11.29 22.94
CA ARG A 277 -3.21 12.70 22.74
C ARG A 277 -1.73 12.96 22.89
N ILE A 278 -0.97 12.05 23.50
CA ILE A 278 0.48 12.23 23.77
C ILE A 278 1.33 12.18 22.50
N GLY A 279 0.76 11.93 21.35
CA GLY A 279 1.38 12.01 20.03
C GLY A 279 2.87 11.63 20.00
N GLY A 280 3.19 10.44 19.60
CA GLY A 280 4.54 9.99 19.31
C GLY A 280 4.45 8.78 18.41
N THR A 281 4.90 8.94 17.18
CA THR A 281 5.01 7.83 16.24
C THR A 281 6.45 7.37 16.17
N VAL A 282 6.69 6.09 16.39
CA VAL A 282 7.97 5.45 16.11
C VAL A 282 7.85 4.75 14.77
N GLU A 283 8.57 5.26 13.80
CA GLU A 283 8.69 4.61 12.50
C GLU A 283 9.79 3.55 12.61
N LEU A 284 9.43 2.30 12.51
CA LEU A 284 10.43 1.25 12.37
C LEU A 284 11.04 1.34 10.97
N PRO A 285 12.38 1.29 10.83
CA PRO A 285 13.05 1.26 9.53
C PRO A 285 12.80 -0.04 8.77
N VAL A 286 11.85 -0.82 9.22
CA VAL A 286 11.40 -2.07 8.66
C VAL A 286 10.37 -1.71 7.58
N GLY A 287 10.88 -1.33 6.43
CA GLY A 287 9.99 -1.04 5.31
C GLY A 287 9.63 -2.31 4.57
N SER A 288 8.37 -2.70 4.59
CA SER A 288 7.82 -3.34 3.40
C SER A 288 8.05 -2.37 2.23
N MET A 289 8.41 -2.89 1.06
CA MET A 289 8.46 -2.04 -0.15
C MET A 289 7.16 -1.24 -0.33
N ALA A 290 6.03 -1.75 0.12
CA ALA A 290 4.70 -1.12 0.13
C ALA A 290 4.60 0.21 0.89
N ASN A 291 5.51 0.51 1.80
CA ASN A 291 5.52 1.78 2.54
C ASN A 291 6.66 2.73 2.15
N ARG A 292 7.52 2.32 1.25
CA ARG A 292 8.55 3.20 0.72
C ARG A 292 7.96 4.03 -0.41
N ILE A 293 7.81 5.30 -0.13
CA ILE A 293 7.55 6.26 -1.20
C ILE A 293 8.67 6.14 -2.22
N SER A 294 8.31 5.98 -3.49
CA SER A 294 9.27 5.76 -4.58
C SER A 294 10.26 6.91 -4.69
N LYS A 295 11.46 6.62 -5.17
CA LYS A 295 12.47 7.63 -5.47
C LYS A 295 11.93 8.73 -6.38
N ARG A 296 11.00 8.38 -7.25
CA ARG A 296 10.27 9.30 -8.15
C ARG A 296 9.50 10.37 -7.36
N THR A 297 8.72 9.96 -6.37
CA THR A 297 7.93 10.88 -5.54
C THR A 297 8.86 11.71 -4.66
N ILE A 298 9.91 11.12 -4.11
CA ILE A 298 10.91 11.82 -3.32
C ILE A 298 11.64 12.88 -4.16
N ALA A 299 12.05 12.54 -5.38
CA ALA A 299 12.68 13.50 -6.28
C ALA A 299 11.72 14.66 -6.63
N ALA A 300 10.43 14.37 -6.86
CA ALA A 300 9.44 15.41 -7.11
C ALA A 300 9.25 16.35 -5.91
N ILE A 301 9.50 15.88 -4.69
CA ILE A 301 9.40 16.67 -3.46
C ILE A 301 10.72 17.39 -3.18
N ALA A 302 11.87 16.82 -3.50
CA ALA A 302 13.19 17.38 -3.19
C ALA A 302 13.42 18.78 -3.82
N ASP A 303 12.79 19.04 -4.97
CA ASP A 303 12.85 20.33 -5.66
C ASP A 303 11.96 21.41 -5.01
N MET A 304 11.22 21.06 -3.95
CA MET A 304 10.32 21.99 -3.27
C MET A 304 11.01 22.72 -2.14
N HIS A 305 10.81 24.02 -2.08
CA HIS A 305 11.24 24.85 -0.96
C HIS A 305 10.01 25.30 -0.17
N GLY A 306 9.97 25.01 1.14
CA GLY A 306 8.89 25.42 2.03
C GLY A 306 8.10 24.26 2.62
N SER A 307 6.92 24.57 3.20
CA SER A 307 6.02 23.58 3.77
C SER A 307 4.82 23.36 2.85
N VAL A 308 4.57 22.09 2.53
CA VAL A 308 3.40 21.68 1.75
C VAL A 308 2.26 21.39 2.70
N SER A 309 1.06 21.92 2.45
CA SER A 309 -0.15 21.48 3.15
C SER A 309 -0.92 20.48 2.29
N ALA A 310 -1.30 19.35 2.90
CA ALA A 310 -2.14 18.33 2.30
C ALA A 310 -3.49 18.29 3.02
N THR A 311 -4.54 18.80 2.39
CA THR A 311 -5.89 18.81 2.95
C THR A 311 -6.74 17.74 2.27
N CYS A 312 -7.15 16.73 3.02
CA CYS A 312 -7.99 15.64 2.54
C CYS A 312 -9.46 15.91 2.87
N LEU A 313 -10.29 16.11 1.85
CA LEU A 313 -11.74 16.21 1.97
C LEU A 313 -12.36 14.82 1.79
N LEU A 314 -12.58 14.13 2.90
CA LEU A 314 -13.12 12.77 2.88
C LEU A 314 -13.85 12.48 4.20
N SER A 315 -15.02 11.82 4.12
CA SER A 315 -15.72 11.38 5.32
C SER A 315 -14.93 10.31 6.07
N ARG A 316 -14.89 10.37 7.41
CA ARG A 316 -14.21 9.38 8.25
C ARG A 316 -14.74 7.95 8.07
N ASN A 317 -16.00 7.81 7.68
CA ASN A 317 -16.64 6.52 7.44
C ASN A 317 -16.43 5.99 6.00
N ASP A 318 -15.71 6.73 5.16
CA ASP A 318 -15.41 6.28 3.80
C ASP A 318 -14.38 5.13 3.85
N PRO A 319 -14.64 4.02 3.15
CA PRO A 319 -13.72 2.87 3.14
C PRO A 319 -12.31 3.21 2.63
N ARG A 320 -12.19 4.25 1.79
CA ARG A 320 -10.91 4.74 1.25
C ARG A 320 -10.09 5.56 2.26
N MET A 321 -10.70 5.99 3.37
CA MET A 321 -10.06 6.87 4.34
C MET A 321 -8.75 6.27 4.90
N ARG A 322 -8.73 4.97 5.16
CA ARG A 322 -7.55 4.29 5.70
C ARG A 322 -6.37 4.29 4.73
N SER A 323 -6.60 3.88 3.49
CA SER A 323 -5.55 3.83 2.45
C SER A 323 -5.01 5.22 2.12
N VAL A 324 -5.89 6.22 2.03
CA VAL A 324 -5.52 7.62 1.80
C VAL A 324 -4.70 8.17 2.96
N ALA A 325 -5.13 7.94 4.20
CA ALA A 325 -4.41 8.40 5.40
C ALA A 325 -3.04 7.76 5.51
N GLN A 326 -2.94 6.46 5.22
CA GLN A 326 -1.68 5.72 5.24
C GLN A 326 -0.70 6.30 4.20
N LEU A 327 -1.12 6.46 2.95
CA LEU A 327 -0.27 7.01 1.89
C LEU A 327 0.18 8.44 2.21
N LEU A 328 -0.70 9.30 2.71
CA LEU A 328 -0.33 10.67 3.08
C LEU A 328 0.64 10.72 4.27
N ARG A 329 0.47 9.85 5.28
CA ARG A 329 1.41 9.76 6.41
C ARG A 329 2.78 9.26 5.97
N SER A 330 2.85 8.18 5.17
CA SER A 330 4.13 7.68 4.62
C SER A 330 4.81 8.72 3.72
N LEU A 331 4.03 9.48 2.94
CA LEU A 331 4.53 10.60 2.16
C LEU A 331 5.15 11.68 3.06
N SER A 332 4.46 12.10 4.13
CA SER A 332 4.94 13.12 5.05
C SER A 332 6.22 12.68 5.77
N ALA A 333 6.29 11.42 6.20
CA ALA A 333 7.45 10.84 6.86
C ALA A 333 8.67 10.78 5.92
N SER A 334 8.48 10.23 4.71
CA SER A 334 9.55 10.12 3.71
C SER A 334 10.02 11.48 3.21
N ALA A 335 9.10 12.42 3.00
CA ALA A 335 9.43 13.80 2.61
C ALA A 335 10.31 14.50 3.66
N LYS A 336 9.99 14.34 4.95
CA LYS A 336 10.77 14.89 6.05
C LYS A 336 12.16 14.27 6.15
N THR A 337 12.24 12.93 6.03
CA THR A 337 13.49 12.18 6.27
C THR A 337 14.44 12.26 5.07
N GLN A 338 13.94 12.19 3.84
CA GLN A 338 14.75 12.07 2.63
C GLN A 338 14.88 13.38 1.86
N ALA A 339 13.85 14.22 1.86
CA ALA A 339 13.84 15.49 1.12
C ALA A 339 13.94 16.73 2.03
N GLY A 340 13.84 16.58 3.35
CA GLY A 340 13.86 17.71 4.28
C GLY A 340 12.62 18.62 4.21
N VAL A 341 11.59 18.23 3.46
CA VAL A 341 10.37 19.00 3.23
C VAL A 341 9.30 18.59 4.24
N LYS A 342 8.67 19.59 4.88
CA LYS A 342 7.58 19.34 5.84
C LYS A 342 6.24 19.31 5.11
N ILE A 343 5.53 18.17 5.17
CA ILE A 343 4.15 18.04 4.69
C ILE A 343 3.21 18.03 5.89
N VAL A 344 2.29 19.00 5.95
CA VAL A 344 1.29 19.13 7.02
C VAL A 344 -0.02 18.54 6.52
N ILE A 345 -0.45 17.43 7.12
CA ILE A 345 -1.67 16.73 6.72
C ILE A 345 -2.84 17.23 7.57
N ARG A 346 -3.96 17.53 6.92
CA ARG A 346 -5.22 17.89 7.56
C ARG A 346 -6.38 17.11 6.94
N PHE A 347 -7.16 16.43 7.77
CA PHE A 347 -8.38 15.74 7.34
C PHE A 347 -9.60 16.61 7.64
N VAL A 348 -10.44 16.79 6.64
CA VAL A 348 -11.69 17.58 6.72
C VAL A 348 -12.86 16.66 6.39
N ASP A 349 -13.71 16.40 7.37
CA ASP A 349 -14.96 15.68 7.16
C ASP A 349 -16.07 16.69 6.81
N PRO A 350 -16.63 16.64 5.58
CA PRO A 350 -17.64 17.62 5.14
C PRO A 350 -18.92 17.61 5.99
N ARG A 351 -19.18 16.52 6.73
CA ARG A 351 -20.35 16.41 7.62
C ARG A 351 -20.19 17.19 8.93
N TRP A 352 -18.95 17.45 9.35
CA TRP A 352 -18.64 17.98 10.68
C TRP A 352 -17.81 19.26 10.65
N ASP A 353 -16.90 19.36 9.70
CA ASP A 353 -16.03 20.52 9.51
C ASP A 353 -16.58 21.45 8.43
N PHE A 354 -17.85 21.88 8.61
CA PHE A 354 -18.56 22.65 7.60
C PHE A 354 -17.79 23.90 7.13
N SER A 355 -17.17 24.62 8.05
CA SER A 355 -16.39 25.83 7.72
C SER A 355 -15.14 25.53 6.89
N ALA A 356 -14.47 24.40 7.12
CA ALA A 356 -13.34 23.98 6.32
C ALA A 356 -13.79 23.43 4.96
N ALA A 357 -14.87 22.65 4.93
CA ALA A 357 -15.49 22.17 3.69
C ALA A 357 -15.97 23.32 2.81
N GLN A 358 -16.59 24.37 3.40
CA GLN A 358 -17.01 25.58 2.68
C GLN A 358 -15.82 26.32 2.06
N ARG A 359 -14.67 26.41 2.76
CA ARG A 359 -13.46 27.02 2.18
C ARG A 359 -12.96 26.23 0.96
N LEU A 360 -13.02 24.89 0.99
CA LEU A 360 -12.68 24.05 -0.14
C LEU A 360 -13.68 24.18 -1.29
N ALA A 361 -14.97 24.27 -0.98
CA ALA A 361 -16.01 24.52 -1.97
C ALA A 361 -15.83 25.88 -2.69
N ASN A 362 -15.42 26.92 -1.97
CA ASN A 362 -15.15 28.25 -2.55
C ASN A 362 -13.98 28.24 -3.58
N ILE A 363 -13.11 27.22 -3.53
CA ILE A 363 -12.04 27.03 -4.52
C ILE A 363 -12.39 25.96 -5.56
N GLY A 364 -13.66 25.55 -5.65
CA GLY A 364 -14.16 24.61 -6.65
C GLY A 364 -13.99 23.12 -6.28
N VAL A 365 -13.70 22.80 -5.03
CA VAL A 365 -13.51 21.43 -4.56
C VAL A 365 -14.77 20.96 -3.83
N TYR A 366 -15.63 20.21 -4.53
CA TYR A 366 -16.91 19.70 -4.01
C TYR A 366 -16.92 18.18 -3.80
N GLU A 367 -16.03 17.47 -4.48
CA GLU A 367 -15.95 16.01 -4.43
C GLU A 367 -14.84 15.55 -3.47
N PRO A 368 -14.91 14.30 -2.96
CA PRO A 368 -13.83 13.70 -2.20
C PRO A 368 -12.49 13.85 -2.94
N SER A 369 -11.54 14.54 -2.31
CA SER A 369 -10.27 14.89 -2.95
C SER A 369 -9.17 15.18 -1.93
N VAL A 370 -7.92 15.11 -2.36
CA VAL A 370 -6.75 15.63 -1.63
C VAL A 370 -6.27 16.89 -2.32
N VAL A 371 -6.18 17.97 -1.57
CA VAL A 371 -5.68 19.26 -2.04
C VAL A 371 -4.30 19.49 -1.46
N PHE A 372 -3.30 19.53 -2.32
CA PHE A 372 -1.95 19.92 -1.96
C PHE A 372 -1.73 21.40 -2.26
N GLU A 373 -1.18 22.15 -1.31
CA GLU A 373 -0.89 23.57 -1.47
C GLU A 373 0.56 23.87 -1.08
N LEU A 374 1.24 24.61 -1.94
CA LEU A 374 2.57 25.18 -1.71
C LEU A 374 2.50 26.66 -2.08
N ASP A 375 2.64 27.54 -1.11
CA ASP A 375 2.48 28.99 -1.25
C ASP A 375 1.14 29.37 -1.91
N ARG A 376 1.18 29.85 -3.16
CA ARG A 376 -0.03 30.20 -3.94
C ARG A 376 -0.44 29.14 -4.96
N ARG A 377 0.33 28.05 -5.07
CA ARG A 377 0.07 26.98 -6.03
C ARG A 377 -0.76 25.88 -5.38
N ARG A 378 -1.64 25.26 -6.15
CA ARG A 378 -2.52 24.20 -5.69
C ARG A 378 -2.58 23.07 -6.71
N ALA A 379 -2.65 21.85 -6.17
CA ALA A 379 -2.92 20.66 -6.96
C ALA A 379 -4.05 19.87 -6.29
N VAL A 380 -5.15 19.67 -7.01
CA VAL A 380 -6.32 18.92 -6.54
C VAL A 380 -6.27 17.53 -7.15
N LEU A 381 -6.36 16.51 -6.31
CA LEU A 381 -6.45 15.11 -6.69
C LEU A 381 -7.82 14.55 -6.28
N PRO A 382 -8.74 14.31 -7.21
CA PRO A 382 -10.00 13.66 -6.93
C PRO A 382 -9.77 12.19 -6.54
N LEU A 383 -10.52 11.71 -5.55
CA LEU A 383 -10.42 10.36 -5.01
C LEU A 383 -11.41 9.38 -5.67
N LYS A 384 -11.89 9.64 -6.89
CA LYS A 384 -12.85 8.75 -7.60
C LYS A 384 -12.28 7.34 -7.74
N ASP A 385 -11.03 7.23 -8.17
CA ASP A 385 -10.32 5.96 -8.39
C ASP A 385 -9.36 5.59 -7.24
N GLY A 386 -9.52 6.23 -6.06
CA GLY A 386 -8.58 6.12 -4.96
C GLY A 386 -7.38 7.06 -5.11
N LEU A 387 -6.48 7.04 -4.12
CA LEU A 387 -5.23 7.78 -4.14
C LEU A 387 -4.09 6.83 -4.49
N SER A 388 -3.46 7.02 -5.64
CA SER A 388 -2.25 6.31 -6.02
C SER A 388 -1.02 7.19 -5.81
N GLU A 389 0.12 6.57 -5.54
CA GLU A 389 1.38 7.28 -5.39
C GLU A 389 1.76 8.04 -6.67
N ARG A 390 1.49 7.45 -7.84
CA ARG A 390 1.71 8.09 -9.14
C ARG A 390 0.96 9.42 -9.27
N ASN A 391 -0.31 9.45 -8.84
CA ASN A 391 -1.11 10.68 -8.85
C ASN A 391 -0.53 11.73 -7.89
N VAL A 392 -0.04 11.30 -6.73
CA VAL A 392 0.64 12.18 -5.76
C VAL A 392 1.93 12.74 -6.34
N ALA A 393 2.78 11.90 -6.95
CA ALA A 393 4.01 12.35 -7.60
C ALA A 393 3.74 13.39 -8.70
N SER A 394 2.70 13.17 -9.52
CA SER A 394 2.29 14.15 -10.55
C SER A 394 1.81 15.46 -9.93
N ALA A 395 1.05 15.41 -8.82
CA ALA A 395 0.64 16.62 -8.10
C ALA A 395 1.83 17.38 -7.51
N MET A 396 2.79 16.67 -6.93
CA MET A 396 4.02 17.27 -6.38
C MET A 396 4.82 17.96 -7.48
N ARG A 397 5.02 17.32 -8.63
CA ARG A 397 5.72 17.95 -9.77
C ARG A 397 5.03 19.22 -10.26
N ARG A 398 3.71 19.23 -10.38
CA ARG A 398 2.96 20.44 -10.75
C ARG A 398 3.13 21.58 -9.76
N LEU A 399 3.28 21.26 -8.49
CA LEU A 399 3.55 22.26 -7.45
C LEU A 399 4.97 22.79 -7.51
N ALA A 400 5.95 21.90 -7.73
CA ALA A 400 7.38 22.26 -7.77
C ALA A 400 7.71 23.11 -9.02
N ALA A 401 7.42 22.59 -10.19
CA ALA A 401 7.77 23.21 -11.47
C ALA A 401 6.67 22.99 -12.52
N PRO A 402 5.70 23.89 -12.62
CA PRO A 402 4.71 23.81 -13.66
C PRO A 402 5.37 23.96 -15.04
N PRO A 403 4.95 23.21 -16.05
CA PRO A 403 5.54 23.29 -17.38
C PRO A 403 5.34 24.69 -18.00
N HIS A 404 6.39 25.25 -18.61
CA HIS A 404 6.32 26.55 -19.26
C HIS A 404 5.41 26.55 -20.50
N ARG A 405 5.37 25.41 -21.22
CA ARG A 405 4.45 25.15 -22.33
C ARG A 405 3.62 23.94 -21.95
N THR A 406 2.32 24.03 -22.12
CA THR A 406 1.38 23.04 -21.62
C THR A 406 0.71 22.20 -22.70
N ASN A 407 0.76 22.64 -23.98
CA ASN A 407 0.01 21.98 -25.03
C ASN A 407 0.87 20.92 -25.75
N ILE A 408 0.36 19.69 -25.78
CA ILE A 408 0.89 18.57 -26.56
C ILE A 408 -0.02 18.40 -27.76
N TYR A 409 0.58 18.43 -28.96
CA TYR A 409 -0.17 18.27 -30.19
C TYR A 409 0.04 16.87 -30.76
N TRP A 410 -1.05 16.20 -31.01
CA TRP A 410 -1.10 14.86 -31.60
C TRP A 410 -1.41 14.99 -33.09
N THR A 411 -0.57 14.45 -33.97
CA THR A 411 -0.83 14.45 -35.38
C THR A 411 -2.02 13.58 -35.73
N THR A 412 -2.78 14.02 -36.73
CA THR A 412 -3.95 13.33 -37.26
C THR A 412 -4.03 13.48 -38.77
N GLY A 413 -4.51 12.47 -39.46
CA GLY A 413 -4.71 12.49 -40.90
C GLY A 413 -4.08 11.33 -41.66
N HIS A 414 -3.18 10.55 -41.02
CA HIS A 414 -2.41 9.47 -41.66
C HIS A 414 -2.70 8.11 -40.98
N GLY A 415 -3.84 7.98 -40.28
CA GLY A 415 -4.20 6.75 -39.60
C GLY A 415 -3.51 6.52 -38.25
N GLU A 416 -3.09 7.62 -37.61
CA GLU A 416 -2.52 7.61 -36.27
C GLU A 416 -3.55 7.18 -35.22
N SER A 417 -3.05 6.67 -34.10
CA SER A 417 -3.90 6.33 -32.94
C SER A 417 -4.37 7.61 -32.23
N SER A 418 -5.68 7.70 -31.95
CA SER A 418 -6.26 8.87 -31.31
C SER A 418 -6.07 8.89 -29.80
N PHE A 419 -5.72 10.06 -29.26
CA PHE A 419 -5.53 10.31 -27.82
C PHE A 419 -6.87 10.40 -27.05
N ASP A 420 -8.01 10.58 -27.71
CA ASP A 420 -9.36 10.65 -27.13
C ASP A 420 -10.14 9.35 -27.27
N SER A 421 -9.56 8.33 -27.89
CA SER A 421 -10.20 7.01 -28.03
C SER A 421 -9.99 6.14 -26.79
N TYR A 422 -11.11 5.72 -26.16
CA TYR A 422 -11.12 4.87 -24.97
C TYR A 422 -11.05 3.37 -25.26
N GLY A 423 -11.13 2.96 -26.52
CA GLY A 423 -11.00 1.55 -26.91
C GLY A 423 -9.58 1.02 -26.67
N ALA A 424 -9.41 -0.30 -26.72
CA ALA A 424 -8.10 -0.95 -26.51
C ALA A 424 -7.01 -0.46 -27.47
N PHE A 425 -7.38 0.00 -28.65
CA PHE A 425 -6.48 0.54 -29.69
C PHE A 425 -6.27 2.05 -29.62
N GLY A 426 -6.98 2.76 -28.72
CA GLY A 426 -6.79 4.18 -28.47
C GLY A 426 -5.62 4.46 -27.53
N MET A 427 -5.34 5.75 -27.30
CA MET A 427 -4.27 6.22 -26.40
C MET A 427 -4.79 7.16 -25.30
N SER A 428 -6.08 7.03 -24.94
CA SER A 428 -6.69 7.91 -23.92
C SER A 428 -6.07 7.73 -22.54
N ASP A 429 -5.54 6.55 -22.19
CA ASP A 429 -4.89 6.32 -20.93
C ASP A 429 -3.57 7.10 -20.82
N PHE A 430 -2.76 7.11 -21.88
CA PHE A 430 -1.56 7.92 -21.93
C PHE A 430 -1.88 9.42 -21.88
N ALA A 431 -2.86 9.87 -22.67
CA ALA A 431 -3.28 11.28 -22.67
C ALA A 431 -3.82 11.74 -21.30
N ARG A 432 -4.51 10.84 -20.58
CA ARG A 432 -5.01 11.10 -19.23
C ARG A 432 -3.88 11.27 -18.23
N GLU A 433 -2.83 10.43 -18.29
CA GLU A 433 -1.65 10.59 -17.43
C GLU A 433 -0.91 11.91 -17.73
N LEU A 434 -0.76 12.28 -19.01
CA LEU A 434 -0.20 13.58 -19.39
C LEU A 434 -1.03 14.75 -18.85
N SER A 435 -2.36 14.63 -18.86
CA SER A 435 -3.24 15.65 -18.29
C SER A 435 -3.08 15.77 -16.77
N LYS A 436 -2.81 14.67 -16.06
CA LYS A 436 -2.48 14.70 -14.63
C LYS A 436 -1.16 15.45 -14.36
N ASP A 437 -0.20 15.37 -15.28
CA ASP A 437 1.07 16.12 -15.21
C ASP A 437 0.93 17.60 -15.63
N GLY A 438 -0.28 18.03 -16.01
CA GLY A 438 -0.59 19.43 -16.32
C GLY A 438 -0.52 19.78 -17.81
N PHE A 439 -0.34 18.78 -18.67
CA PHE A 439 -0.38 19.00 -20.12
C PHE A 439 -1.82 18.98 -20.65
N LYS A 440 -2.05 19.76 -21.70
CA LYS A 440 -3.30 19.74 -22.48
C LYS A 440 -3.05 19.01 -23.78
N ASN A 441 -3.90 18.05 -24.10
CA ASN A 441 -3.81 17.29 -25.33
C ASN A 441 -4.73 17.93 -26.38
N SER A 442 -4.19 18.16 -27.59
CA SER A 442 -4.92 18.71 -28.72
C SER A 442 -4.50 18.00 -30.01
N SER A 443 -5.40 17.88 -30.97
CA SER A 443 -5.07 17.34 -32.28
C SER A 443 -4.53 18.43 -33.20
N ILE A 444 -3.63 18.06 -34.10
CA ILE A 444 -3.12 18.94 -35.17
C ILE A 444 -3.06 18.19 -36.51
N ARG A 445 -3.49 18.84 -37.58
CA ARG A 445 -3.30 18.35 -38.95
C ARG A 445 -2.14 19.12 -39.57
N LEU A 446 -1.12 18.41 -40.01
CA LEU A 446 0.07 19.03 -40.64
C LEU A 446 -0.22 19.51 -42.07
N SER A 447 -1.25 18.99 -42.74
CA SER A 447 -1.69 19.41 -44.08
C SER A 447 -2.43 20.74 -44.11
N GLY A 448 -2.85 21.29 -42.95
CA GLY A 448 -3.56 22.56 -42.87
C GLY A 448 -2.71 23.78 -43.19
N GLU A 449 -3.31 24.97 -43.40
CA GLU A 449 -2.61 26.23 -43.64
C GLU A 449 -1.99 26.81 -42.37
N THR A 450 -2.41 26.39 -41.21
CA THR A 450 -1.98 26.93 -39.90
C THR A 450 -0.58 26.44 -39.52
N ALA A 451 0.27 27.36 -39.15
CA ALA A 451 1.58 27.05 -38.56
C ALA A 451 1.42 26.31 -37.21
N ILE A 452 2.43 25.53 -36.82
CA ILE A 452 2.45 24.90 -35.51
C ILE A 452 2.39 25.97 -34.41
N PRO A 453 1.43 25.88 -33.45
CA PRO A 453 1.24 26.92 -32.44
C PRO A 453 2.50 27.13 -31.56
N PRO A 454 2.79 28.39 -31.17
CA PRO A 454 3.99 28.71 -30.40
C PRO A 454 3.96 28.19 -28.95
N ASP A 455 2.77 27.83 -28.45
CA ASP A 455 2.54 27.22 -27.13
C ASP A 455 2.79 25.70 -27.12
N CYS A 456 3.19 25.13 -28.26
CA CYS A 456 3.49 23.72 -28.42
C CYS A 456 4.65 23.30 -27.49
N ALA A 457 4.40 22.38 -26.56
CA ALA A 457 5.41 21.73 -25.74
C ALA A 457 6.17 20.69 -26.55
N LEU A 458 5.43 19.83 -27.24
CA LEU A 458 5.93 18.80 -28.14
C LEU A 458 4.84 18.33 -29.11
N ILE A 459 5.27 17.73 -30.22
CA ILE A 459 4.40 17.01 -31.15
C ILE A 459 4.56 15.51 -30.90
N VAL A 460 3.44 14.78 -30.91
CA VAL A 460 3.39 13.32 -30.84
C VAL A 460 2.87 12.78 -32.16
N VAL A 461 3.65 11.92 -32.80
CA VAL A 461 3.24 11.11 -33.95
C VAL A 461 3.03 9.68 -33.46
N ALA A 462 1.78 9.27 -33.37
CA ALA A 462 1.38 8.03 -32.69
C ALA A 462 1.01 6.93 -33.70
N GLY A 463 1.97 6.49 -34.48
CA GLY A 463 1.82 5.42 -35.46
C GLY A 463 0.98 5.86 -36.67
N GLY A 464 1.56 6.10 -37.81
CA GLY A 464 0.84 6.34 -39.07
C GLY A 464 0.79 5.07 -39.94
N LYS A 465 -0.24 4.94 -40.77
CA LYS A 465 -0.34 3.92 -41.82
C LYS A 465 0.00 4.48 -43.20
N GLU A 466 -0.25 5.76 -43.36
CA GLU A 466 -0.02 6.49 -44.62
C GLU A 466 1.23 7.36 -44.49
N ASP A 467 1.87 7.59 -45.63
CA ASP A 467 3.07 8.42 -45.67
C ASP A 467 2.73 9.90 -45.56
N ILE A 468 3.54 10.64 -44.85
CA ILE A 468 3.44 12.09 -44.72
C ILE A 468 3.81 12.75 -46.06
N SER A 469 3.00 13.71 -46.51
CA SER A 469 3.28 14.46 -47.73
C SER A 469 4.56 15.30 -47.61
N ARG A 470 5.17 15.67 -48.73
CA ARG A 470 6.38 16.49 -48.74
C ARG A 470 6.20 17.84 -48.03
N VAL A 471 5.02 18.47 -48.19
CA VAL A 471 4.70 19.74 -47.55
C VAL A 471 4.63 19.63 -46.04
N GLU A 472 4.03 18.55 -45.55
CA GLU A 472 3.96 18.25 -44.10
C GLU A 472 5.34 17.94 -43.54
N ALA A 473 6.16 17.21 -44.28
CA ALA A 473 7.54 16.90 -43.92
C ALA A 473 8.39 18.17 -43.79
N GLU A 474 8.29 19.10 -44.78
CA GLU A 474 8.99 20.39 -44.75
C GLU A 474 8.53 21.28 -43.59
N ARG A 475 7.25 21.20 -43.20
CA ARG A 475 6.70 21.94 -42.07
C ARG A 475 7.21 21.40 -40.74
N LEU A 476 7.25 20.07 -40.60
CA LEU A 476 7.79 19.42 -39.42
C LEU A 476 9.30 19.68 -39.27
N ASP A 477 10.04 19.64 -40.36
CA ASP A 477 11.47 19.96 -40.37
C ASP A 477 11.72 21.42 -39.96
N SER A 478 10.89 22.35 -40.45
CA SER A 478 10.96 23.76 -40.08
C SER A 478 10.69 23.97 -38.58
N TYR A 479 9.72 23.24 -38.01
CA TYR A 479 9.46 23.25 -36.59
C TYR A 479 10.64 22.71 -35.77
N LEU A 480 11.25 21.61 -36.20
CA LEU A 480 12.43 21.03 -35.54
C LEU A 480 13.64 22.00 -35.65
N LYS A 481 13.85 22.63 -36.78
CA LYS A 481 14.88 23.67 -36.96
C LYS A 481 14.73 24.87 -36.01
N GLN A 482 13.54 25.13 -35.50
CA GLN A 482 13.25 26.18 -34.52
C GLN A 482 13.39 25.73 -33.06
N GLY A 483 13.97 24.56 -32.78
CA GLY A 483 14.08 23.98 -31.44
C GLY A 483 12.83 23.23 -31.01
N GLY A 484 12.11 22.70 -31.99
CA GLY A 484 10.93 21.86 -31.76
C GLY A 484 11.24 20.54 -31.10
N ARG A 485 10.23 19.88 -30.59
CA ARG A 485 10.34 18.62 -29.85
C ARG A 485 9.36 17.60 -30.39
N LEU A 486 9.83 16.39 -30.61
CA LEU A 486 9.07 15.36 -31.32
C LEU A 486 9.18 14.00 -30.61
N LEU A 487 8.04 13.40 -30.35
CA LEU A 487 7.92 11.99 -29.95
C LEU A 487 7.32 11.23 -31.13
N VAL A 488 8.07 10.25 -31.64
CA VAL A 488 7.62 9.38 -32.75
C VAL A 488 7.48 7.96 -32.21
N LEU A 489 6.28 7.43 -32.31
CA LEU A 489 5.96 6.03 -32.09
C LEU A 489 5.71 5.43 -33.48
N LEU A 490 6.60 4.56 -33.96
CA LEU A 490 6.52 4.05 -35.34
C LEU A 490 5.32 3.13 -35.54
N GLY A 491 4.56 3.38 -36.59
CA GLY A 491 3.45 2.52 -37.02
C GLY A 491 3.90 1.36 -37.91
N SER A 492 2.97 0.47 -38.22
CA SER A 492 3.22 -0.74 -39.02
C SER A 492 3.80 -0.50 -40.43
N GLY A 493 3.65 0.70 -40.98
CA GLY A 493 4.16 1.08 -42.31
C GLY A 493 5.46 1.88 -42.29
N GLY A 494 6.06 2.14 -41.12
CA GLY A 494 7.22 3.03 -41.01
C GLY A 494 6.89 4.53 -41.22
N GLY A 495 5.71 4.87 -41.69
CA GLY A 495 5.03 6.18 -41.64
C GLY A 495 5.66 7.32 -42.39
N GLY A 496 6.39 7.11 -43.49
CA GLY A 496 6.90 8.22 -44.34
C GLY A 496 7.83 9.21 -43.67
N LEU A 497 8.09 9.03 -42.36
CA LEU A 497 8.98 9.90 -41.56
C LEU A 497 10.46 9.56 -41.73
N SER A 498 10.81 8.50 -42.43
CA SER A 498 12.17 7.96 -42.51
C SER A 498 13.17 8.96 -43.05
N SER A 499 12.77 9.81 -44.03
CA SER A 499 13.63 10.87 -44.59
C SER A 499 13.94 11.97 -43.57
N ILE A 500 12.92 12.43 -42.83
CA ILE A 500 13.08 13.44 -41.78
C ILE A 500 13.92 12.87 -40.65
N LEU A 501 13.56 11.68 -40.13
CA LEU A 501 14.29 11.06 -39.04
C LEU A 501 15.76 10.82 -39.42
N SER A 502 16.02 10.41 -40.67
CA SER A 502 17.40 10.24 -41.17
C SER A 502 18.18 11.54 -41.16
N SER A 503 17.59 12.66 -41.54
CA SER A 503 18.25 14.00 -41.48
C SER A 503 18.48 14.46 -40.02
N TRP A 504 17.74 13.95 -39.07
CA TRP A 504 17.84 14.24 -37.64
C TRP A 504 18.54 13.12 -36.83
N GLY A 505 19.30 12.25 -37.50
CA GLY A 505 20.21 11.32 -36.87
C GLY A 505 19.67 9.91 -36.60
N VAL A 506 18.41 9.61 -36.92
CA VAL A 506 17.81 8.27 -36.70
C VAL A 506 17.45 7.65 -38.04
N ARG A 507 18.01 6.48 -38.32
CA ARG A 507 17.61 5.65 -39.47
C ARG A 507 16.70 4.52 -38.98
N THR A 508 15.53 4.41 -39.58
CA THR A 508 14.59 3.33 -39.35
C THR A 508 14.83 2.19 -40.33
N SER A 509 14.90 0.95 -39.89
CA SER A 509 14.99 -0.22 -40.75
C SER A 509 13.60 -0.83 -40.97
N ALA A 510 13.38 -1.47 -42.11
CA ALA A 510 12.20 -2.30 -42.34
C ALA A 510 12.24 -3.61 -41.55
N GLU A 511 13.38 -3.95 -40.98
CA GLU A 511 13.57 -5.15 -40.15
C GLU A 511 12.93 -4.95 -38.79
N LYS A 512 12.13 -5.93 -38.38
CA LYS A 512 11.53 -6.00 -37.05
C LYS A 512 12.39 -6.87 -36.13
N VAL A 513 12.50 -6.45 -34.90
CA VAL A 513 13.23 -7.21 -33.88
C VAL A 513 12.27 -8.24 -33.28
N SER A 514 12.65 -9.51 -33.34
CA SER A 514 12.01 -10.60 -32.60
C SER A 514 12.99 -11.10 -31.54
N SER A 515 12.49 -11.43 -30.37
CA SER A 515 13.27 -12.01 -29.26
C SER A 515 13.00 -13.51 -29.16
N ALA A 516 14.01 -14.28 -28.75
CA ALA A 516 13.83 -15.69 -28.37
C ALA A 516 12.94 -15.88 -27.13
N HIS A 517 12.66 -14.80 -26.40
CA HIS A 517 11.78 -14.74 -25.23
C HIS A 517 10.44 -14.05 -25.59
N THR A 518 9.84 -14.40 -26.71
CA THR A 518 8.50 -13.91 -27.05
C THR A 518 7.46 -14.59 -26.17
N LEU A 519 6.70 -13.78 -25.43
CA LEU A 519 5.39 -14.17 -24.95
C LEU A 519 4.50 -14.43 -26.18
N SER A 520 3.54 -15.33 -26.10
CA SER A 520 2.70 -15.72 -27.22
C SER A 520 2.11 -14.49 -27.94
N GLY A 521 2.48 -14.27 -29.22
CA GLY A 521 1.91 -13.21 -30.03
C GLY A 521 2.88 -12.22 -30.69
N GLY A 522 4.21 -12.35 -30.47
CA GLY A 522 5.20 -11.43 -31.05
C GLY A 522 5.69 -10.34 -30.10
N ASP A 523 5.22 -10.29 -28.86
CA ASP A 523 5.65 -9.35 -27.83
C ASP A 523 7.14 -9.53 -27.51
N VAL A 524 7.90 -8.46 -27.55
CA VAL A 524 9.33 -8.39 -27.25
C VAL A 524 9.50 -7.75 -25.88
N VAL A 525 10.05 -8.48 -24.93
CA VAL A 525 10.40 -7.97 -23.61
C VAL A 525 11.80 -7.35 -23.65
N ALA A 526 11.90 -6.06 -23.30
CA ALA A 526 13.16 -5.34 -23.24
C ALA A 526 13.45 -4.88 -21.80
N SER A 527 14.64 -5.24 -21.31
CA SER A 527 15.16 -4.85 -20.00
C SER A 527 16.55 -4.22 -20.08
N ASP A 528 17.12 -4.12 -21.29
CA ASP A 528 18.44 -3.53 -21.52
C ASP A 528 18.28 -2.03 -21.82
N PHE A 529 18.46 -1.23 -20.76
CA PHE A 529 18.35 0.22 -20.80
C PHE A 529 19.74 0.86 -20.79
N SER A 530 19.97 1.80 -21.72
CA SER A 530 21.20 2.57 -21.76
C SER A 530 21.19 3.68 -20.69
N GLY A 531 22.36 4.13 -20.24
CA GLY A 531 22.46 5.26 -19.29
C GLY A 531 22.05 6.58 -19.96
N HIS A 532 20.78 6.96 -19.79
CA HIS A 532 20.21 8.20 -20.31
C HIS A 532 19.13 8.71 -19.33
N ALA A 533 18.92 10.02 -19.27
CA ALA A 533 17.94 10.64 -18.36
C ALA A 533 16.51 10.06 -18.48
N ILE A 534 16.15 9.47 -19.63
CA ILE A 534 14.86 8.81 -19.85
C ILE A 534 14.83 7.44 -19.18
N THR A 535 15.96 6.72 -19.17
CA THR A 535 16.06 5.30 -18.84
C THR A 535 16.75 5.00 -17.52
N ASP A 536 17.51 5.95 -16.96
CA ASP A 536 18.25 5.78 -15.69
C ASP A 536 17.36 5.29 -14.54
N SER A 537 16.13 5.74 -14.55
CA SER A 537 15.14 5.39 -13.54
C SER A 537 14.42 4.06 -13.77
N LEU A 538 14.60 3.46 -14.97
CA LEU A 538 13.94 2.21 -15.37
C LEU A 538 14.82 0.97 -15.11
N SER A 539 15.99 1.14 -14.51
CA SER A 539 16.91 0.05 -14.18
C SER A 539 16.22 -1.00 -13.30
N GLY A 540 16.25 -2.26 -13.72
CA GLY A 540 15.58 -3.37 -13.02
C GLY A 540 14.11 -3.58 -13.40
N THR A 541 13.56 -2.78 -14.32
CA THR A 541 12.22 -2.97 -14.86
C THR A 541 12.25 -3.52 -16.28
N GLN A 542 11.09 -3.77 -16.86
CA GLN A 542 10.98 -4.23 -18.25
C GLN A 542 9.86 -3.48 -18.97
N ILE A 543 10.06 -3.23 -20.25
CA ILE A 543 9.02 -2.77 -21.17
C ILE A 543 8.67 -3.87 -22.17
N VAL A 544 7.43 -3.87 -22.62
CA VAL A 544 6.92 -4.86 -23.59
C VAL A 544 6.46 -4.13 -24.84
N LEU A 545 7.06 -4.47 -25.99
CA LEU A 545 6.74 -3.90 -27.28
C LEU A 545 6.23 -5.00 -28.23
N ASP A 546 5.43 -4.63 -29.23
CA ASP A 546 4.93 -5.56 -30.24
C ASP A 546 5.76 -5.43 -31.52
N SER A 547 6.67 -6.36 -31.73
CA SER A 547 7.50 -6.48 -32.97
C SER A 547 8.13 -5.15 -33.39
N PRO A 548 8.93 -4.49 -32.54
CA PRO A 548 9.47 -3.15 -32.80
C PRO A 548 10.44 -3.12 -33.98
N PHE A 549 10.44 -2.00 -34.71
CA PHE A 549 11.40 -1.72 -35.76
C PHE A 549 12.79 -1.43 -35.21
N LEU A 550 13.81 -1.91 -35.93
CA LEU A 550 15.19 -1.62 -35.62
C LEU A 550 15.53 -0.17 -35.92
N LEU A 551 16.18 0.51 -35.00
CA LEU A 551 16.69 1.86 -35.12
C LEU A 551 18.21 1.84 -35.18
N THR A 552 18.81 2.63 -36.12
CA THR A 552 20.24 2.76 -36.22
C THR A 552 20.63 4.24 -36.39
N GLN A 553 21.86 4.52 -36.05
CA GLN A 553 22.42 5.86 -36.23
C GLN A 553 22.50 6.22 -37.71
N SER A 554 22.05 7.41 -38.08
CA SER A 554 22.16 7.96 -39.43
C SER A 554 23.55 8.58 -39.65
N SER A 555 23.95 8.71 -40.93
CA SER A 555 25.15 9.45 -41.33
C SER A 555 25.10 10.97 -41.02
N ALA A 556 23.92 11.47 -40.68
CA ALA A 556 23.76 12.86 -40.23
C ALA A 556 24.25 13.10 -38.79
N VAL A 557 24.54 12.04 -38.03
CA VAL A 557 25.09 12.17 -36.67
C VAL A 557 26.56 12.59 -36.73
N GLY A 558 26.92 13.55 -35.91
CA GLY A 558 28.21 14.22 -35.92
C GLY A 558 28.06 15.68 -36.38
N GLY A 559 29.07 16.26 -36.90
CA GLY A 559 29.16 17.67 -37.19
C GLY A 559 30.10 18.36 -36.21
N SER A 560 30.47 19.61 -36.50
CA SER A 560 31.34 20.40 -35.64
C SER A 560 30.57 21.56 -35.00
N GLY A 561 30.89 21.87 -33.76
CA GLY A 561 30.29 23.00 -33.06
C GLY A 561 28.85 22.77 -32.57
N ALA A 562 28.08 23.82 -32.51
CA ALA A 562 26.73 23.86 -31.94
C ALA A 562 25.66 23.09 -32.75
N ASP A 563 25.96 22.71 -33.99
CA ASP A 563 25.04 21.97 -34.87
C ASP A 563 25.24 20.44 -34.79
N ARG A 564 26.01 19.96 -33.83
CA ARG A 564 26.27 18.54 -33.65
C ARG A 564 24.99 17.82 -33.25
N ILE A 565 24.65 16.77 -33.99
CA ILE A 565 23.57 15.85 -33.63
C ILE A 565 24.18 14.71 -32.83
N GLU A 566 23.65 14.49 -31.64
CA GLU A 566 23.99 13.37 -30.77
C GLU A 566 22.90 12.30 -30.85
N PHE A 567 23.31 11.05 -31.06
CA PHE A 567 22.42 9.89 -31.05
C PHE A 567 22.66 9.07 -29.79
N SER A 568 21.62 8.86 -29.01
CA SER A 568 21.65 8.08 -27.77
C SER A 568 20.67 6.90 -27.89
N PRO A 569 21.14 5.63 -27.91
CA PRO A 569 20.25 4.50 -27.80
C PRO A 569 19.60 4.53 -26.40
N LEU A 570 18.32 4.24 -26.31
CA LEU A 570 17.58 4.22 -25.06
C LEU A 570 17.33 2.78 -24.58
N VAL A 571 16.82 1.97 -25.49
CA VAL A 571 16.41 0.59 -25.21
C VAL A 571 16.95 -0.33 -26.28
N SER A 572 17.55 -1.42 -25.87
CA SER A 572 18.10 -2.43 -26.77
C SER A 572 17.57 -3.83 -26.43
N VAL A 573 17.50 -4.68 -27.45
CA VAL A 573 17.17 -6.12 -27.29
C VAL A 573 18.22 -6.91 -28.05
N SER A 574 18.97 -7.74 -27.37
CA SER A 574 20.10 -8.51 -27.95
C SER A 574 21.10 -7.61 -28.70
N GLY A 575 21.39 -6.42 -28.15
CA GLY A 575 22.32 -5.45 -28.75
C GLY A 575 21.74 -4.65 -29.92
N ARG A 576 20.45 -4.84 -30.24
CA ARG A 576 19.73 -4.11 -31.31
C ARG A 576 18.90 -2.99 -30.73
N CYS A 577 19.12 -1.77 -31.17
CA CYS A 577 18.41 -0.61 -30.64
C CYS A 577 16.98 -0.54 -31.19
N ILE A 578 15.98 -0.39 -30.30
CA ILE A 578 14.56 -0.30 -30.62
C ILE A 578 13.91 1.01 -30.16
N ALA A 579 14.61 1.79 -29.33
CA ALA A 579 14.22 3.15 -28.98
C ALA A 579 15.47 4.02 -28.88
N ALA A 580 15.42 5.23 -29.45
CA ALA A 580 16.56 6.15 -29.46
C ALA A 580 16.12 7.59 -29.22
N ALA A 581 17.00 8.37 -28.64
CA ALA A 581 16.87 9.84 -28.57
C ALA A 581 17.93 10.51 -29.43
N THR A 582 17.58 11.66 -30.03
CA THR A 582 18.55 12.55 -30.64
C THR A 582 18.39 13.94 -30.09
N GLU A 583 19.51 14.60 -29.88
CA GLU A 583 19.56 15.99 -29.45
C GLU A 583 20.48 16.79 -30.40
N ARG A 584 20.02 17.95 -30.84
CA ARG A 584 20.84 18.90 -31.59
C ARG A 584 20.98 20.17 -30.76
N GLY A 585 22.19 20.43 -30.29
CA GLY A 585 22.52 21.65 -29.58
C GLY A 585 22.48 22.88 -30.53
N ARG A 586 22.18 24.05 -30.00
CA ARG A 586 22.27 25.32 -30.70
C ARG A 586 22.99 26.33 -29.82
N GLY A 587 24.25 26.58 -30.12
CA GLY A 587 24.97 27.72 -29.60
C GLY A 587 25.03 28.82 -30.65
N ILE A 588 24.44 29.96 -30.40
CA ILE A 588 24.69 31.18 -31.14
C ILE A 588 25.29 32.17 -30.16
N GLY A 589 26.64 32.24 -30.14
CA GLY A 589 27.35 33.20 -29.31
C GLY A 589 27.24 32.91 -27.78
N GLU A 590 28.05 33.64 -27.01
CA GLU A 590 28.11 33.41 -25.57
C GLU A 590 26.83 33.80 -24.78
N ASP A 591 25.87 34.51 -25.40
CA ASP A 591 24.74 35.12 -24.71
C ASP A 591 23.32 34.63 -25.08
N LEU A 592 23.14 33.76 -26.08
CA LEU A 592 21.83 33.29 -26.50
C LEU A 592 21.80 31.74 -26.67
N ALA A 593 21.51 31.04 -25.62
CA ALA A 593 21.21 29.63 -25.68
C ALA A 593 19.80 29.38 -26.26
N LEU A 594 19.74 29.13 -27.57
CA LEU A 594 18.50 28.65 -28.18
C LEU A 594 18.16 27.25 -27.65
N ARG A 595 16.89 27.01 -27.46
CA ARG A 595 16.36 25.74 -26.96
C ARG A 595 16.81 24.58 -27.84
N PRO A 596 17.45 23.50 -27.31
CA PRO A 596 17.91 22.38 -28.13
C PRO A 596 16.71 21.65 -28.76
N THR A 597 16.88 21.17 -29.97
CA THR A 597 15.92 20.26 -30.62
C THR A 597 16.10 18.87 -30.03
N ARG A 598 15.02 18.24 -29.61
CA ARG A 598 15.02 16.90 -29.07
C ARG A 598 14.00 16.04 -29.78
N ILE A 599 14.40 14.83 -30.16
CA ILE A 599 13.54 13.85 -30.80
C ILE A 599 13.70 12.54 -30.07
N VAL A 600 12.59 11.88 -29.76
CA VAL A 600 12.58 10.49 -29.25
C VAL A 600 11.81 9.66 -30.26
N VAL A 601 12.41 8.56 -30.69
CA VAL A 601 11.83 7.59 -31.60
C VAL A 601 11.75 6.26 -30.93
N VAL A 602 10.57 5.65 -30.98
CA VAL A 602 10.33 4.27 -30.49
C VAL A 602 9.87 3.43 -31.65
N GLY A 603 10.44 2.27 -31.82
CA GLY A 603 10.21 1.36 -32.95
C GLY A 603 8.82 0.72 -33.00
N ASP A 604 7.94 1.05 -32.07
CA ASP A 604 6.60 0.51 -31.96
C ASP A 604 5.61 1.59 -31.48
N SER A 605 4.39 1.58 -31.99
CA SER A 605 3.29 2.40 -31.49
C SER A 605 2.25 1.62 -30.72
N LEU A 606 2.24 0.29 -30.86
CA LEU A 606 1.20 -0.57 -30.28
C LEU A 606 1.35 -0.67 -28.77
N PHE A 607 2.59 -0.65 -28.26
CA PHE A 607 2.90 -0.73 -26.84
C PHE A 607 2.33 0.43 -26.01
N ALA A 608 2.06 1.59 -26.67
CA ALA A 608 1.52 2.80 -26.05
C ALA A 608 -0.01 2.88 -26.06
N ARG A 609 -0.70 1.85 -26.56
CA ARG A 609 -2.16 1.78 -26.59
C ARG A 609 -2.75 1.38 -25.24
N ASN A 610 -4.02 1.70 -25.03
CA ASN A 610 -4.73 1.42 -23.77
C ASN A 610 -4.65 -0.05 -23.35
N GLY A 611 -4.75 -1.02 -24.29
CA GLY A 611 -4.64 -2.44 -23.98
C GLY A 611 -3.33 -2.82 -23.30
N PRO A 612 -2.15 -2.63 -23.96
CA PRO A 612 -0.84 -2.85 -23.34
C PRO A 612 -0.56 -2.01 -22.10
N LEU A 613 -1.04 -0.76 -22.05
CA LEU A 613 -0.86 0.12 -20.89
C LEU A 613 -1.72 -0.26 -19.69
N ALA A 614 -2.78 -1.04 -19.88
CA ALA A 614 -3.57 -1.58 -18.78
C ALA A 614 -2.80 -2.59 -17.94
N SER A 615 -1.76 -3.23 -18.50
CA SER A 615 -0.88 -4.13 -17.75
C SER A 615 0.04 -3.34 -16.82
N ARG A 616 -0.12 -3.55 -15.52
CA ARG A 616 0.73 -2.93 -14.50
C ARG A 616 2.05 -3.68 -14.27
N ALA A 617 2.23 -4.81 -14.95
CA ALA A 617 3.43 -5.63 -14.83
C ALA A 617 4.62 -5.14 -15.65
N ASN A 618 4.43 -4.10 -16.47
CA ASN A 618 5.46 -3.50 -17.31
C ASN A 618 5.62 -2.00 -17.04
N ALA A 619 6.79 -1.45 -17.41
CA ALA A 619 7.11 -0.04 -17.25
C ALA A 619 6.77 0.80 -18.48
N ASN A 620 5.88 0.35 -19.38
CA ASN A 620 5.56 1.05 -20.63
C ASN A 620 5.09 2.49 -20.39
N MET A 621 4.18 2.68 -19.44
CA MET A 621 3.67 4.02 -19.10
C MET A 621 4.79 4.93 -18.56
N ASP A 622 5.65 4.42 -17.69
CA ASP A 622 6.72 5.21 -17.10
C ASP A 622 7.77 5.59 -18.13
N PHE A 623 8.09 4.69 -19.05
CA PHE A 623 8.96 4.99 -20.17
C PHE A 623 8.39 6.11 -21.05
N LEU A 624 7.09 6.05 -21.41
CA LEU A 624 6.43 7.10 -22.21
C LEU A 624 6.41 8.45 -21.47
N LEU A 625 6.10 8.45 -20.18
CA LEU A 625 6.09 9.68 -19.38
C LEU A 625 7.49 10.28 -19.24
N ASN A 626 8.54 9.45 -19.12
CA ASN A 626 9.93 9.89 -19.11
C ASN A 626 10.33 10.52 -20.45
N CYS A 627 9.91 9.92 -21.58
CA CYS A 627 10.13 10.50 -22.90
C CYS A 627 9.52 11.91 -23.00
N VAL A 628 8.27 12.07 -22.55
CA VAL A 628 7.61 13.38 -22.58
C VAL A 628 8.26 14.37 -21.61
N ALA A 629 8.66 13.96 -20.42
CA ALA A 629 9.34 14.82 -19.46
C ALA A 629 10.68 15.33 -20.01
N TYR A 630 11.49 14.45 -20.60
CA TYR A 630 12.74 14.81 -21.27
C TYR A 630 12.50 15.79 -22.43
N LEU A 631 11.51 15.50 -23.27
CA LEU A 631 11.15 16.36 -24.39
C LEU A 631 10.60 17.70 -23.89
N ALA A 632 9.72 17.74 -22.93
CA ALA A 632 9.16 18.98 -22.38
C ALA A 632 10.19 19.81 -21.59
N GLY A 633 11.34 19.23 -21.23
CA GLY A 633 12.36 19.86 -20.39
C GLY A 633 11.87 20.10 -18.97
N THR A 634 10.94 19.29 -18.52
CA THR A 634 10.53 19.19 -17.11
C THR A 634 11.51 18.26 -16.40
N ALA A 635 11.58 18.34 -15.08
CA ALA A 635 12.43 17.44 -14.30
C ALA A 635 12.13 15.98 -14.70
N ALA A 636 13.19 15.20 -14.96
CA ALA A 636 13.05 13.81 -15.37
C ALA A 636 12.17 13.06 -14.34
N ILE A 637 11.28 12.24 -14.84
CA ILE A 637 10.51 11.33 -14.00
C ILE A 637 11.49 10.27 -13.54
N THR A 638 12.06 10.49 -12.35
CA THR A 638 12.97 9.53 -11.75
C THR A 638 12.16 8.36 -11.17
N GLY A 639 12.46 7.14 -11.58
CA GLY A 639 12.00 5.91 -10.98
C GLY A 639 10.97 5.16 -11.83
N GLY A 640 11.44 4.25 -12.66
CA GLY A 640 10.68 3.10 -13.12
C GLY A 640 10.70 2.02 -12.04
N GLU A 641 10.11 2.29 -10.90
CA GLU A 641 9.59 1.19 -10.13
C GLU A 641 8.26 0.86 -10.80
N VAL A 642 8.18 -0.25 -11.54
CA VAL A 642 6.97 -1.05 -11.64
C VAL A 642 6.35 -0.91 -10.26
N ASP A 643 5.08 -0.51 -10.16
CA ASP A 643 4.41 -0.38 -8.86
C ASP A 643 4.76 -1.66 -8.06
N GLY A 644 5.94 -1.68 -7.41
CA GLY A 644 6.40 -2.75 -6.53
C GLY A 644 5.51 -2.86 -5.30
N ASP A 645 4.61 -1.89 -5.17
CA ASP A 645 3.52 -1.82 -4.23
C ASP A 645 2.28 -2.61 -4.68
N VAL A 646 2.25 -3.08 -5.92
CA VAL A 646 1.12 -3.89 -6.39
C VAL A 646 1.39 -5.33 -6.01
N LEU A 647 0.61 -5.84 -5.07
CA LEU A 647 0.61 -7.24 -4.73
C LEU A 647 0.14 -8.05 -5.95
N ALA A 648 1.08 -8.59 -6.72
CA ALA A 648 0.82 -9.45 -7.87
C ALA A 648 1.13 -10.90 -7.49
N THR A 649 0.11 -11.71 -7.34
CA THR A 649 0.27 -13.13 -7.00
C THR A 649 0.57 -13.99 -8.22
N GLY A 650 0.18 -13.53 -9.41
CA GLY A 650 0.29 -14.30 -10.66
C GLY A 650 -0.63 -15.52 -10.71
N MET A 651 -1.56 -15.65 -9.78
CA MET A 651 -2.48 -16.79 -9.71
C MET A 651 -3.65 -16.62 -10.70
N ASP A 652 -3.91 -17.65 -11.50
CA ASP A 652 -5.13 -17.77 -12.30
C ASP A 652 -6.33 -18.18 -11.42
N ARG A 653 -7.53 -18.27 -12.02
CA ARG A 653 -8.76 -18.64 -11.29
C ARG A 653 -8.66 -20.03 -10.64
N ARG A 654 -7.92 -20.96 -11.23
CA ARG A 654 -7.70 -22.30 -10.65
C ARG A 654 -6.71 -22.25 -9.50
N GLY A 655 -5.66 -21.46 -9.64
CA GLY A 655 -4.70 -21.18 -8.57
C GLY A 655 -5.38 -20.57 -7.34
N TRP A 656 -6.27 -19.60 -7.53
CA TRP A 656 -7.05 -18.99 -6.45
C TRP A 656 -7.96 -19.97 -5.73
N THR A 657 -8.70 -20.83 -6.47
CA THR A 657 -9.54 -21.86 -5.85
C THR A 657 -8.70 -22.88 -5.08
N SER A 658 -7.59 -23.33 -5.63
CA SER A 658 -6.66 -24.23 -4.95
C SER A 658 -6.09 -23.60 -3.68
N PHE A 659 -5.63 -22.35 -3.74
CA PHE A 659 -5.09 -21.60 -2.60
C PHE A 659 -6.12 -21.44 -1.48
N THR A 660 -7.37 -21.09 -1.81
CA THR A 660 -8.46 -20.95 -0.83
C THR A 660 -8.77 -22.28 -0.14
N ILE A 661 -8.79 -23.39 -0.88
CA ILE A 661 -8.98 -24.72 -0.31
C ILE A 661 -7.80 -25.12 0.57
N GLN A 662 -6.58 -24.86 0.14
CA GLN A 662 -5.38 -25.17 0.91
C GLN A 662 -5.31 -24.35 2.20
N SER A 663 -5.54 -23.05 2.13
CA SER A 663 -5.44 -22.14 3.29
C SER A 663 -6.57 -22.31 4.29
N GLY A 664 -7.80 -22.54 3.81
CA GLY A 664 -9.00 -22.62 4.65
C GLY A 664 -9.33 -24.03 5.14
N LEU A 665 -8.90 -25.07 4.43
CA LEU A 665 -9.30 -26.45 4.76
C LEU A 665 -8.10 -27.38 4.94
N VAL A 666 -7.27 -27.57 3.92
CA VAL A 666 -6.26 -28.65 3.91
C VAL A 666 -5.21 -28.44 5.01
N VAL A 667 -4.58 -27.25 5.06
CA VAL A 667 -3.53 -26.96 6.03
C VAL A 667 -4.08 -26.90 7.46
N PRO A 668 -5.18 -26.17 7.75
CA PRO A 668 -5.74 -26.16 9.11
C PRO A 668 -6.23 -27.51 9.59
N VAL A 669 -6.89 -28.30 8.74
CA VAL A 669 -7.35 -29.65 9.10
C VAL A 669 -6.16 -30.59 9.33
N GLY A 670 -5.11 -30.52 8.51
CA GLY A 670 -3.88 -31.27 8.71
C GLY A 670 -3.21 -30.96 10.05
N LEU A 671 -3.06 -29.66 10.38
CA LEU A 671 -2.53 -29.22 11.67
C LEU A 671 -3.40 -29.66 12.86
N PHE A 672 -4.72 -29.57 12.70
CA PHE A 672 -5.67 -30.03 13.71
C PHE A 672 -5.56 -31.54 13.97
N LEU A 673 -5.51 -32.35 12.91
CA LEU A 673 -5.34 -33.81 13.05
C LEU A 673 -3.99 -34.17 13.69
N MET A 674 -2.92 -33.49 13.35
CA MET A 674 -1.61 -33.67 14.00
C MET A 674 -1.67 -33.33 15.48
N MET A 675 -2.37 -32.26 15.86
CA MET A 675 -2.55 -31.86 17.25
C MET A 675 -3.40 -32.88 18.03
N LEU A 676 -4.49 -33.39 17.42
CA LEU A 676 -5.29 -34.48 18.04
C LEU A 676 -4.49 -35.76 18.19
N ALA A 677 -3.72 -36.15 17.18
CA ALA A 677 -2.86 -37.33 17.27
C ALA A 677 -1.81 -37.18 18.38
N TYR A 678 -1.21 -35.99 18.51
CA TYR A 678 -0.29 -35.69 19.61
C TYR A 678 -0.95 -35.79 20.99
N VAL A 679 -2.16 -35.22 21.15
CA VAL A 679 -2.94 -35.32 22.41
C VAL A 679 -3.28 -36.77 22.72
N ALA A 680 -3.73 -37.55 21.72
CA ALA A 680 -4.05 -38.97 21.87
C ALA A 680 -2.83 -39.82 22.24
N PHE A 681 -1.70 -39.60 21.56
CA PHE A 681 -0.44 -40.26 21.85
C PHE A 681 0.04 -40.01 23.29
N ARG A 682 -0.07 -38.76 23.71
CA ARG A 682 0.35 -38.37 25.06
C ARG A 682 -0.57 -38.97 26.16
N ARG A 683 -1.91 -39.01 25.92
CA ARG A 683 -2.87 -39.66 26.85
C ARG A 683 -2.61 -41.17 27.02
N ARG A 684 -2.01 -41.82 26.02
CA ARG A 684 -1.63 -43.23 26.09
C ARG A 684 -0.34 -43.47 26.89
N ARG A 685 0.47 -42.44 27.12
CA ARG A 685 1.74 -42.50 27.87
C ARG A 685 1.61 -42.05 29.32
N LEU A 686 0.51 -41.40 29.68
CA LEU A 686 0.09 -41.07 31.05
C LEU A 686 -0.89 -42.11 31.57
#